data_139db92e902895ad924a965250e6c4bd
#
_entry.id   139db92e902895ad924a965250e6c4bd
#
_cell.length_a   1.000
_cell.length_b   1.000
_cell.length_c   1.000
_cell.angle_alpha   90.00
_cell.angle_beta   90.00
_cell.angle_gamma   90.00
#
_symmetry.space_group_name_H-M   'P 1'
#
loop_
_entity.id
_entity.type
_entity.pdbx_description
1 polymer ?
#
loop_
_entity_poly.entity_id
_entity_poly.type
_entity_poly.pdbx_seq_one_letter_code
_entity_poly.pdbx_strand_id
1 'polypeptide(L)'
;MVNEQEQAPMAAPAEGGVGGSRPVLTRGKVLIERYEITKVLGLGGMSTVYAARDLRFATTFKPCAVKEMVDTTATVSERQQLLANFEREANLLASLSHPSIPKVYDYFVVGKQVYLVLEFVRGHDLETVLNQAPRLLAEATVVEWALQILDVLHYLHNHKPTPIVFRDLKPSNVMLTDADRVVLIDFGIAKAFQIGRKGTMIGTEGYCPPEQYRGMSEPRGDLYSLGAMMHHLLTRSDPRLEPPFTFHERMLRTLNPAASAAVETVVMKALSYQIDERYSSAAEMKAALLTAGGRLQTSSLAGVIPSPAAQTSGTASGAVALRWRFDTEEEVRSTPALSGKTLYVGSYDHNLYALHAAKGTLLWKFATDGGICGTPVPHGDLVIFGSEDHIVYALDVKEKRVRWRYATGSPVRSSPCVDGQRVYIGSDDGHLYALNLTTGQELWKMKMWMPIRSTPAAAGPLVYVGSEDTHLYAVDAATGTMKWKFQTLRSVTSSPAVVDGFVYVGSLDSHLYAFDAEMGWLLWKFKTGHYIVSSPRVKDGIIVFGSVDGYVYAVEARSGRQLWKFATGGQITSSPAIRGDTVIMTGVDGQVYGLSLKAGKNLWSFRAGAPIASSPLAVGDAVFFGCNDHSIYAITAS
;
A
#
# COMPACT_ATOMS: atom_id res chain seq x y z
N MET A 1 -53.54 -9.17 -31.06
CA MET A 1 -53.84 -8.96 -29.62
C MET A 1 -52.94 -9.92 -28.84
N VAL A 2 -51.77 -9.49 -28.44
CA VAL A 2 -50.98 -10.11 -27.41
C VAL A 2 -50.25 -8.95 -26.70
N ASN A 3 -50.58 -8.77 -25.43
CA ASN A 3 -50.01 -7.78 -24.52
C ASN A 3 -48.59 -8.23 -24.11
N GLU A 4 -47.58 -7.47 -24.41
CA GLU A 4 -46.30 -7.54 -23.73
C GLU A 4 -46.28 -6.48 -22.60
N GLN A 5 -46.32 -6.96 -21.36
CA GLN A 5 -46.06 -6.15 -20.17
C GLN A 5 -44.54 -6.01 -19.98
N GLU A 6 -44.03 -4.81 -20.16
CA GLU A 6 -42.70 -4.40 -19.72
C GLU A 6 -42.63 -4.43 -18.21
N GLN A 7 -41.77 -5.29 -17.64
CA GLN A 7 -41.39 -5.26 -16.23
C GLN A 7 -40.30 -4.20 -16.01
N ALA A 8 -40.61 -3.22 -15.20
CA ALA A 8 -39.66 -2.24 -14.71
C ALA A 8 -38.66 -2.88 -13.70
N PRO A 9 -37.37 -2.53 -13.71
CA PRO A 9 -36.42 -3.00 -12.71
C PRO A 9 -36.65 -2.30 -11.37
N MET A 10 -36.59 -3.09 -10.29
CA MET A 10 -36.74 -2.68 -8.89
C MET A 10 -35.68 -1.64 -8.48
N ALA A 11 -36.14 -0.64 -7.75
CA ALA A 11 -35.32 0.38 -7.12
C ALA A 11 -34.49 -0.22 -5.94
N ALA A 12 -33.22 0.16 -5.88
CA ALA A 12 -32.36 -0.09 -4.72
C ALA A 12 -32.71 0.86 -3.54
N PRO A 13 -32.46 0.48 -2.29
CA PRO A 13 -32.87 1.26 -1.12
C PRO A 13 -32.03 2.52 -0.96
N ALA A 14 -32.71 3.61 -0.56
CA ALA A 14 -32.13 4.89 -0.26
C ALA A 14 -31.39 4.85 1.08
N GLU A 15 -30.09 5.14 1.07
CA GLU A 15 -29.33 5.53 2.27
C GLU A 15 -29.39 7.06 2.44
N GLY A 16 -29.80 7.49 3.62
CA GLY A 16 -29.93 8.90 3.99
C GLY A 16 -28.58 9.56 4.25
N GLY A 17 -28.25 10.61 3.51
CA GLY A 17 -27.16 11.53 3.75
C GLY A 17 -27.57 12.94 3.34
N VAL A 18 -27.59 13.86 4.26
CA VAL A 18 -27.93 15.29 4.07
C VAL A 18 -26.90 15.95 3.15
N GLY A 19 -27.26 16.12 1.89
CA GLY A 19 -26.50 16.87 0.89
C GLY A 19 -27.45 17.19 -0.26
N GLY A 20 -27.71 18.47 -0.54
CA GLY A 20 -28.63 18.92 -1.56
C GLY A 20 -28.38 18.23 -2.90
N SER A 21 -29.37 17.51 -3.41
CA SER A 21 -29.35 16.84 -4.70
C SER A 21 -29.15 17.86 -5.83
N ARG A 22 -28.06 17.74 -6.58
CA ARG A 22 -27.81 18.59 -7.76
C ARG A 22 -28.91 18.37 -8.80
N PRO A 23 -29.44 19.44 -9.43
CA PRO A 23 -30.35 19.29 -10.54
C PRO A 23 -29.57 18.68 -11.75
N VAL A 24 -29.83 17.43 -12.05
CA VAL A 24 -29.32 16.73 -13.25
C VAL A 24 -30.14 17.18 -14.44
N LEU A 25 -29.49 17.44 -15.59
CA LEU A 25 -30.20 17.78 -16.81
C LEU A 25 -31.11 16.63 -17.23
N THR A 26 -32.37 16.95 -17.49
CA THR A 26 -33.38 15.99 -17.90
C THR A 26 -33.30 15.70 -19.39
N ARG A 27 -33.77 14.51 -19.81
CA ARG A 27 -33.93 14.15 -21.21
C ARG A 27 -34.79 15.19 -21.94
N GLY A 28 -34.38 15.59 -23.15
CA GLY A 28 -35.05 16.61 -23.98
C GLY A 28 -34.59 18.05 -23.66
N LYS A 29 -33.79 18.27 -22.63
CA LYS A 29 -33.19 19.58 -22.37
C LYS A 29 -32.21 19.93 -23.48
N VAL A 30 -32.38 21.09 -24.10
CA VAL A 30 -31.49 21.62 -25.14
C VAL A 30 -30.54 22.65 -24.54
N LEU A 31 -29.26 22.48 -24.76
CA LEU A 31 -28.20 23.41 -24.38
C LEU A 31 -27.80 24.23 -25.61
N ILE A 32 -27.66 25.54 -25.42
CA ILE A 32 -27.30 26.54 -26.47
C ILE A 32 -28.00 26.32 -27.81
N GLU A 33 -29.30 25.95 -27.76
CA GLU A 33 -30.16 25.68 -28.94
C GLU A 33 -29.62 24.62 -29.89
N ARG A 34 -28.65 23.80 -29.43
CA ARG A 34 -27.91 22.87 -30.30
C ARG A 34 -27.79 21.46 -29.74
N TYR A 35 -27.54 21.28 -28.47
CA TYR A 35 -27.28 19.95 -27.92
C TYR A 35 -28.44 19.47 -27.06
N GLU A 36 -29.21 18.51 -27.62
CA GLU A 36 -30.35 17.88 -26.93
C GLU A 36 -29.85 16.71 -26.08
N ILE A 37 -30.05 16.79 -24.76
CA ILE A 37 -29.71 15.73 -23.81
C ILE A 37 -30.64 14.52 -24.05
N THR A 38 -30.05 13.35 -24.27
CA THR A 38 -30.81 12.11 -24.51
C THR A 38 -30.78 11.17 -23.31
N LYS A 39 -29.65 11.08 -22.60
CA LYS A 39 -29.45 10.17 -21.47
C LYS A 39 -28.29 10.66 -20.58
N VAL A 40 -28.35 10.37 -19.28
CA VAL A 40 -27.19 10.46 -18.36
C VAL A 40 -26.32 9.23 -18.58
N LEU A 41 -25.03 9.42 -18.80
CA LEU A 41 -24.04 8.36 -18.97
C LEU A 41 -23.28 8.06 -17.66
N GLY A 42 -22.98 9.09 -16.86
CA GLY A 42 -22.27 8.93 -15.61
C GLY A 42 -22.44 10.13 -14.68
N LEU A 43 -22.52 9.86 -13.39
CA LEU A 43 -22.59 10.85 -12.31
C LEU A 43 -21.29 10.76 -11.50
N GLY A 44 -20.47 11.79 -11.54
CA GLY A 44 -19.25 11.90 -10.75
C GLY A 44 -19.33 13.01 -9.72
N GLY A 45 -18.44 12.99 -8.73
CA GLY A 45 -18.40 14.00 -7.68
C GLY A 45 -18.24 15.45 -8.18
N MET A 46 -17.54 15.65 -9.31
CA MET A 46 -17.22 16.97 -9.88
C MET A 46 -17.76 17.20 -11.30
N SER A 47 -18.25 16.17 -11.96
CA SER A 47 -18.77 16.27 -13.33
C SER A 47 -19.87 15.27 -13.57
N THR A 48 -20.77 15.62 -14.50
CA THR A 48 -21.80 14.73 -15.01
C THR A 48 -21.60 14.60 -16.51
N VAL A 49 -21.70 13.39 -17.03
CA VAL A 49 -21.57 13.13 -18.47
C VAL A 49 -22.93 12.69 -19.02
N TYR A 50 -23.33 13.32 -20.11
CA TYR A 50 -24.58 13.06 -20.81
C TYR A 50 -24.33 12.58 -22.22
N ALA A 51 -25.15 11.64 -22.71
CA ALA A 51 -25.32 11.47 -24.15
C ALA A 51 -26.23 12.58 -24.68
N ALA A 52 -25.85 13.16 -25.79
CA ALA A 52 -26.63 14.20 -26.44
C ALA A 52 -26.66 14.03 -27.96
N ARG A 53 -27.57 14.73 -28.62
CA ARG A 53 -27.70 14.83 -30.09
C ARG A 53 -27.36 16.25 -30.52
N ASP A 54 -26.52 16.39 -31.56
CA ASP A 54 -26.26 17.70 -32.20
C ASP A 54 -27.39 18.02 -33.18
N LEU A 55 -28.24 18.97 -32.86
CA LEU A 55 -29.43 19.35 -33.64
C LEU A 55 -29.11 20.06 -34.95
N ARG A 56 -27.86 20.50 -35.18
CA ARG A 56 -27.48 21.03 -36.50
C ARG A 56 -27.60 20.00 -37.61
N PHE A 57 -27.57 18.71 -37.28
CA PHE A 57 -27.79 17.62 -38.23
C PHE A 57 -29.25 17.18 -38.21
N ALA A 58 -30.13 17.98 -38.82
CA ALA A 58 -31.58 17.79 -38.74
C ALA A 58 -32.05 16.40 -39.25
N THR A 59 -31.39 15.87 -40.29
CA THR A 59 -31.77 14.61 -40.95
C THR A 59 -30.95 13.41 -40.47
N THR A 60 -29.85 13.63 -39.73
CA THR A 60 -28.96 12.56 -39.27
C THR A 60 -28.78 12.64 -37.76
N PHE A 61 -28.96 11.51 -37.08
CA PHE A 61 -28.68 11.43 -35.66
C PHE A 61 -27.15 11.49 -35.41
N LYS A 62 -26.64 12.64 -35.03
CA LYS A 62 -25.22 12.83 -34.70
C LYS A 62 -25.06 12.80 -33.17
N PRO A 63 -24.64 11.66 -32.60
CA PRO A 63 -24.44 11.56 -31.16
C PRO A 63 -23.16 12.29 -30.72
N CYS A 64 -23.20 12.88 -29.53
CA CYS A 64 -22.04 13.44 -28.84
C CYS A 64 -22.14 13.17 -27.34
N ALA A 65 -21.02 13.24 -26.63
CA ALA A 65 -20.98 13.22 -25.19
C ALA A 65 -20.82 14.64 -24.68
N VAL A 66 -21.66 15.05 -23.74
CA VAL A 66 -21.58 16.38 -23.10
C VAL A 66 -21.17 16.20 -21.66
N LYS A 67 -19.97 16.66 -21.32
CA LYS A 67 -19.44 16.65 -19.95
C LYS A 67 -19.73 17.99 -19.31
N GLU A 68 -20.57 17.98 -18.28
CA GLU A 68 -20.86 19.13 -17.42
C GLU A 68 -19.89 19.17 -16.26
N MET A 69 -19.29 20.34 -16.03
CA MET A 69 -18.39 20.57 -14.91
C MET A 69 -18.98 21.60 -13.97
N VAL A 70 -18.90 21.34 -12.67
CA VAL A 70 -19.50 22.19 -11.66
C VAL A 70 -18.48 23.19 -11.14
N ASP A 71 -18.85 24.44 -11.21
CA ASP A 71 -18.12 25.52 -10.59
C ASP A 71 -18.38 25.55 -9.07
N THR A 72 -17.36 25.22 -8.27
CA THR A 72 -17.39 25.26 -6.81
C THR A 72 -16.61 26.46 -6.25
N THR A 73 -16.22 27.42 -7.10
CA THR A 73 -15.43 28.59 -6.68
C THR A 73 -16.25 29.53 -5.81
N ALA A 74 -15.61 30.08 -4.78
CA ALA A 74 -16.24 31.03 -3.85
C ALA A 74 -16.08 32.50 -4.29
N THR A 75 -15.05 32.78 -5.12
CA THR A 75 -14.73 34.18 -5.52
C THR A 75 -14.70 34.35 -7.03
N VAL A 76 -14.88 35.58 -7.48
CA VAL A 76 -14.83 35.96 -8.91
C VAL A 76 -13.43 35.69 -9.49
N SER A 77 -12.37 35.94 -8.73
CA SER A 77 -10.99 35.74 -9.15
C SER A 77 -10.68 34.24 -9.35
N GLU A 78 -11.11 33.38 -8.41
CA GLU A 78 -10.96 31.91 -8.54
C GLU A 78 -11.70 31.39 -9.77
N ARG A 79 -12.89 31.94 -10.04
CA ARG A 79 -13.67 31.56 -11.23
C ARG A 79 -12.97 31.94 -12.53
N GLN A 80 -12.42 33.15 -12.63
CA GLN A 80 -11.68 33.58 -13.81
C GLN A 80 -10.47 32.65 -14.08
N GLN A 81 -9.72 32.30 -13.04
CA GLN A 81 -8.59 31.38 -13.14
C GLN A 81 -9.05 29.97 -13.57
N LEU A 82 -10.17 29.52 -13.04
CA LEU A 82 -10.80 28.25 -13.37
C LEU A 82 -11.18 28.19 -14.86
N LEU A 83 -11.88 29.20 -15.37
CA LEU A 83 -12.27 29.26 -16.77
C LEU A 83 -11.06 29.32 -17.71
N ALA A 84 -10.02 30.10 -17.38
CA ALA A 84 -8.79 30.19 -18.15
C ALA A 84 -8.02 28.84 -18.21
N ASN A 85 -7.98 28.11 -17.09
CA ASN A 85 -7.38 26.78 -17.06
C ASN A 85 -8.19 25.78 -17.90
N PHE A 86 -9.52 25.80 -17.77
CA PHE A 86 -10.40 24.96 -18.57
C PHE A 86 -10.24 25.22 -20.07
N GLU A 87 -10.25 26.48 -20.50
CA GLU A 87 -10.08 26.84 -21.89
C GLU A 87 -8.72 26.37 -22.44
N ARG A 88 -7.66 26.52 -21.65
CA ARG A 88 -6.33 26.02 -22.03
C ARG A 88 -6.32 24.50 -22.23
N GLU A 89 -6.95 23.75 -21.34
CA GLU A 89 -7.01 22.29 -21.43
C GLU A 89 -7.95 21.82 -22.56
N ALA A 90 -9.09 22.48 -22.75
CA ALA A 90 -9.97 22.19 -23.87
C ALA A 90 -9.27 22.41 -25.21
N ASN A 91 -8.51 23.50 -25.36
CA ASN A 91 -7.71 23.79 -26.55
C ASN A 91 -6.59 22.77 -26.75
N LEU A 92 -5.91 22.34 -25.65
CA LEU A 92 -4.90 21.28 -25.71
C LEU A 92 -5.53 19.98 -26.22
N LEU A 93 -6.65 19.54 -25.66
CA LEU A 93 -7.33 18.34 -26.12
C LEU A 93 -7.82 18.44 -27.56
N ALA A 94 -8.34 19.62 -27.98
CA ALA A 94 -8.76 19.86 -29.34
C ALA A 94 -7.62 19.78 -30.36
N SER A 95 -6.36 20.02 -29.91
CA SER A 95 -5.17 19.88 -30.75
C SER A 95 -4.71 18.43 -30.93
N LEU A 96 -5.20 17.48 -30.11
CA LEU A 96 -4.80 16.08 -30.18
C LEU A 96 -5.53 15.37 -31.34
N SER A 97 -4.77 14.57 -32.08
CA SER A 97 -5.32 13.74 -33.17
C SER A 97 -4.78 12.31 -33.05
N HIS A 98 -5.56 11.45 -32.40
CA HIS A 98 -5.25 10.04 -32.24
C HIS A 98 -6.55 9.22 -32.25
N PRO A 99 -6.59 8.03 -32.91
CA PRO A 99 -7.83 7.23 -33.01
C PRO A 99 -8.39 6.74 -31.68
N SER A 100 -7.56 6.67 -30.65
CA SER A 100 -7.94 6.27 -29.29
C SER A 100 -8.12 7.47 -28.33
N ILE A 101 -8.31 8.67 -28.85
CA ILE A 101 -8.64 9.89 -28.09
C ILE A 101 -9.92 10.49 -28.69
N PRO A 102 -11.00 10.71 -27.92
CA PRO A 102 -12.21 11.33 -28.42
C PRO A 102 -11.95 12.74 -28.92
N LYS A 103 -12.52 13.09 -30.06
CA LYS A 103 -12.43 14.45 -30.61
C LYS A 103 -13.22 15.43 -29.76
N VAL A 104 -12.67 16.61 -29.51
CA VAL A 104 -13.42 17.74 -28.96
C VAL A 104 -14.21 18.40 -30.08
N TYR A 105 -15.52 18.53 -29.92
CA TYR A 105 -16.40 19.16 -30.89
C TYR A 105 -16.71 20.61 -30.54
N ASP A 106 -16.82 20.92 -29.26
CA ASP A 106 -17.19 22.25 -28.78
C ASP A 106 -16.91 22.40 -27.28
N TYR A 107 -16.86 23.62 -26.79
CA TYR A 107 -16.97 23.95 -25.38
C TYR A 107 -17.72 25.25 -25.19
N PHE A 108 -18.48 25.38 -24.09
CA PHE A 108 -19.26 26.59 -23.81
C PHE A 108 -19.60 26.70 -22.32
N VAL A 109 -20.05 27.88 -21.92
CA VAL A 109 -20.44 28.19 -20.54
C VAL A 109 -21.92 28.62 -20.53
N VAL A 110 -22.73 28.02 -19.66
CA VAL A 110 -24.12 28.40 -19.42
C VAL A 110 -24.29 28.65 -17.93
N GLY A 111 -24.51 29.90 -17.56
CA GLY A 111 -24.62 30.33 -16.16
C GLY A 111 -23.30 30.08 -15.40
N LYS A 112 -23.34 29.15 -14.43
CA LYS A 112 -22.17 28.75 -13.64
C LYS A 112 -21.54 27.44 -14.13
N GLN A 113 -22.16 26.71 -15.02
CA GLN A 113 -21.67 25.43 -15.52
C GLN A 113 -20.82 25.62 -16.77
N VAL A 114 -19.80 24.78 -16.88
CA VAL A 114 -18.93 24.69 -18.03
C VAL A 114 -19.19 23.35 -18.70
N TYR A 115 -19.32 23.35 -20.02
CA TYR A 115 -19.66 22.19 -20.82
C TYR A 115 -18.56 21.92 -21.84
N LEU A 116 -18.13 20.65 -21.94
CA LEU A 116 -17.25 20.14 -22.99
C LEU A 116 -18.02 19.13 -23.84
N VAL A 117 -18.03 19.31 -25.15
CA VAL A 117 -18.68 18.39 -26.09
C VAL A 117 -17.64 17.55 -26.79
N LEU A 118 -17.79 16.26 -26.64
CA LEU A 118 -16.83 15.26 -27.11
C LEU A 118 -17.49 14.29 -28.12
N GLU A 119 -16.66 13.60 -28.86
CA GLU A 119 -17.07 12.44 -29.65
C GLU A 119 -17.72 11.39 -28.73
N PHE A 120 -18.88 10.88 -29.16
CA PHE A 120 -19.56 9.81 -28.45
C PHE A 120 -18.92 8.46 -28.80
N VAL A 121 -18.23 7.85 -27.84
CA VAL A 121 -17.60 6.54 -27.99
C VAL A 121 -18.66 5.47 -27.70
N ARG A 122 -18.96 4.61 -28.69
CA ARG A 122 -19.85 3.45 -28.52
C ARG A 122 -19.04 2.29 -27.95
N GLY A 123 -19.58 1.61 -26.95
CA GLY A 123 -18.94 0.49 -26.28
C GLY A 123 -19.13 0.54 -24.76
N HIS A 124 -18.31 -0.18 -24.04
CA HIS A 124 -18.32 -0.27 -22.58
C HIS A 124 -16.95 0.10 -22.00
N ASP A 125 -16.93 0.72 -20.83
CA ASP A 125 -15.68 0.91 -20.09
C ASP A 125 -15.16 -0.44 -19.56
N LEU A 126 -13.83 -0.52 -19.32
CA LEU A 126 -13.20 -1.77 -18.88
C LEU A 126 -13.63 -2.20 -17.47
N GLU A 127 -14.12 -1.29 -16.63
CA GLU A 127 -14.69 -1.65 -15.32
C GLU A 127 -16.02 -2.40 -15.50
N THR A 128 -16.88 -1.92 -16.40
CA THR A 128 -18.11 -2.61 -16.80
C THR A 128 -17.80 -3.98 -17.42
N VAL A 129 -16.83 -4.06 -18.34
CA VAL A 129 -16.39 -5.31 -18.95
C VAL A 129 -15.90 -6.31 -17.90
N LEU A 130 -15.06 -5.86 -16.94
CA LEU A 130 -14.55 -6.69 -15.86
C LEU A 130 -15.68 -7.22 -14.97
N ASN A 131 -16.62 -6.34 -14.60
CA ASN A 131 -17.73 -6.70 -13.70
C ASN A 131 -18.73 -7.68 -14.36
N GLN A 132 -18.92 -7.58 -15.67
CA GLN A 132 -19.81 -8.47 -16.44
C GLN A 132 -19.14 -9.79 -16.83
N ALA A 133 -17.81 -9.89 -16.80
CA ALA A 133 -17.10 -11.10 -17.16
C ALA A 133 -17.38 -12.23 -16.14
N PRO A 134 -17.84 -13.43 -16.55
CA PRO A 134 -18.18 -14.51 -15.63
C PRO A 134 -16.94 -15.20 -15.02
N ARG A 135 -15.75 -14.99 -15.61
CA ARG A 135 -14.46 -15.57 -15.21
C ARG A 135 -13.36 -14.50 -15.29
N LEU A 136 -12.16 -14.86 -14.85
CA LEU A 136 -10.97 -14.03 -15.07
C LEU A 136 -10.80 -13.77 -16.59
N LEU A 137 -10.36 -12.56 -16.92
CA LEU A 137 -10.07 -12.18 -18.30
C LEU A 137 -8.85 -12.94 -18.81
N ALA A 138 -8.85 -13.31 -20.07
CA ALA A 138 -7.70 -13.97 -20.69
C ALA A 138 -6.50 -13.02 -20.76
N GLU A 139 -5.31 -13.52 -20.42
CA GLU A 139 -4.07 -12.75 -20.45
C GLU A 139 -3.84 -12.07 -21.81
N ALA A 140 -4.04 -12.83 -22.91
CA ALA A 140 -3.85 -12.30 -24.26
C ALA A 140 -4.74 -11.09 -24.57
N THR A 141 -5.97 -11.08 -24.05
CA THR A 141 -6.92 -9.98 -24.21
C THR A 141 -6.46 -8.74 -23.43
N VAL A 142 -6.06 -8.91 -22.18
CA VAL A 142 -5.57 -7.77 -21.35
C VAL A 142 -4.28 -7.21 -21.91
N VAL A 143 -3.38 -8.05 -22.40
CA VAL A 143 -2.13 -7.63 -23.07
C VAL A 143 -2.45 -6.84 -24.35
N GLU A 144 -3.41 -7.27 -25.16
CA GLU A 144 -3.82 -6.55 -26.38
C GLU A 144 -4.34 -5.13 -26.07
N TRP A 145 -5.18 -5.00 -25.04
CA TRP A 145 -5.66 -3.69 -24.60
C TRP A 145 -4.52 -2.83 -24.06
N ALA A 146 -3.61 -3.41 -23.27
CA ALA A 146 -2.45 -2.70 -22.74
C ALA A 146 -1.52 -2.19 -23.85
N LEU A 147 -1.33 -2.97 -24.93
CA LEU A 147 -0.54 -2.54 -26.09
C LEU A 147 -1.16 -1.33 -26.80
N GLN A 148 -2.50 -1.32 -26.96
CA GLN A 148 -3.20 -0.17 -27.53
C GLN A 148 -3.12 1.07 -26.62
N ILE A 149 -3.23 0.89 -25.29
CA ILE A 149 -3.07 1.98 -24.31
C ILE A 149 -1.65 2.55 -24.40
N LEU A 150 -0.62 1.70 -24.49
CA LEU A 150 0.75 2.14 -24.61
C LEU A 150 1.03 2.95 -25.88
N ASP A 151 0.30 2.70 -26.99
CA ASP A 151 0.38 3.55 -28.19
C ASP A 151 -0.15 4.96 -27.93
N VAL A 152 -1.28 5.07 -27.23
CA VAL A 152 -1.82 6.38 -26.84
C VAL A 152 -0.90 7.10 -25.87
N LEU A 153 -0.40 6.40 -24.84
CA LEU A 153 0.52 6.98 -23.87
C LEU A 153 1.83 7.43 -24.56
N HIS A 154 2.35 6.65 -25.50
CA HIS A 154 3.51 7.04 -26.29
C HIS A 154 3.26 8.34 -27.07
N TYR A 155 2.09 8.46 -27.72
CA TYR A 155 1.70 9.69 -28.42
C TYR A 155 1.62 10.89 -27.48
N LEU A 156 0.97 10.75 -26.31
CA LEU A 156 0.82 11.81 -25.31
C LEU A 156 2.16 12.21 -24.68
N HIS A 157 2.98 11.24 -24.30
CA HIS A 157 4.28 11.50 -23.65
C HIS A 157 5.31 12.15 -24.58
N ASN A 158 5.16 11.99 -25.89
CA ASN A 158 6.03 12.63 -26.89
C ASN A 158 5.44 13.91 -27.50
N HIS A 159 4.31 14.38 -26.99
CA HIS A 159 3.68 15.63 -27.45
C HIS A 159 4.61 16.83 -27.26
N LYS A 160 4.63 17.75 -28.24
CA LYS A 160 5.45 18.96 -28.24
C LYS A 160 4.56 20.20 -28.05
N PRO A 161 5.01 21.23 -27.33
CA PRO A 161 6.35 21.42 -26.74
C PRO A 161 6.56 20.68 -25.40
N THR A 162 5.49 20.25 -24.74
CA THR A 162 5.55 19.59 -23.43
C THR A 162 4.84 18.24 -23.44
N PRO A 163 5.40 17.21 -22.80
CA PRO A 163 4.72 15.93 -22.61
C PRO A 163 3.37 16.11 -21.92
N ILE A 164 2.39 15.33 -22.36
CA ILE A 164 1.07 15.27 -21.72
C ILE A 164 1.00 14.00 -20.89
N VAL A 165 0.69 14.12 -19.61
CA VAL A 165 0.49 13.00 -18.68
C VAL A 165 -1.00 12.82 -18.46
N PHE A 166 -1.50 11.59 -18.57
CA PHE A 166 -2.94 11.28 -18.46
C PHE A 166 -3.45 11.37 -17.02
N ARG A 167 -2.66 10.92 -16.03
CA ARG A 167 -2.84 11.05 -14.57
C ARG A 167 -3.96 10.26 -13.92
N ASP A 168 -4.93 9.75 -14.64
CA ASP A 168 -6.08 9.03 -14.07
C ASP A 168 -6.44 7.78 -14.88
N LEU A 169 -5.41 7.00 -15.22
CA LEU A 169 -5.59 5.75 -15.95
C LEU A 169 -6.14 4.67 -14.99
N LYS A 170 -7.36 4.23 -15.28
CA LYS A 170 -8.11 3.19 -14.55
C LYS A 170 -9.16 2.57 -15.46
N PRO A 171 -9.73 1.40 -15.12
CA PRO A 171 -10.68 0.71 -15.99
C PRO A 171 -11.88 1.57 -16.42
N SER A 172 -12.47 2.38 -15.55
CA SER A 172 -13.62 3.23 -15.88
C SER A 172 -13.29 4.42 -16.81
N ASN A 173 -12.01 4.73 -17.03
CA ASN A 173 -11.57 5.79 -17.94
C ASN A 173 -11.07 5.24 -19.28
N VAL A 174 -11.24 3.95 -19.53
CA VAL A 174 -10.83 3.26 -20.75
C VAL A 174 -12.05 2.58 -21.36
N MET A 175 -12.52 3.07 -22.50
CA MET A 175 -13.61 2.48 -23.25
C MET A 175 -13.09 1.43 -24.24
N LEU A 176 -13.76 0.29 -24.29
CA LEU A 176 -13.62 -0.71 -25.35
C LEU A 176 -14.78 -0.53 -26.32
N THR A 177 -14.48 -0.20 -27.56
CA THR A 177 -15.50 -0.05 -28.61
C THR A 177 -16.00 -1.39 -29.10
N ASP A 178 -17.14 -1.40 -29.81
CA ASP A 178 -17.71 -2.60 -30.47
C ASP A 178 -16.74 -3.25 -31.48
N ALA A 179 -15.67 -2.54 -31.88
CA ALA A 179 -14.60 -3.02 -32.76
C ALA A 179 -13.31 -3.38 -32.02
N ASP A 180 -13.38 -3.71 -30.74
CA ASP A 180 -12.26 -4.06 -29.85
C ASP A 180 -11.12 -3.02 -29.81
N ARG A 181 -11.44 -1.76 -30.09
CA ARG A 181 -10.50 -0.66 -29.99
C ARG A 181 -10.60 0.04 -28.64
N VAL A 182 -9.46 0.26 -28.01
CA VAL A 182 -9.35 1.02 -26.78
C VAL A 182 -9.40 2.53 -27.06
N VAL A 183 -10.19 3.27 -26.29
CA VAL A 183 -10.29 4.73 -26.33
C VAL A 183 -10.17 5.27 -24.90
N LEU A 184 -9.19 6.15 -24.65
CA LEU A 184 -9.02 6.83 -23.38
C LEU A 184 -10.03 7.97 -23.26
N ILE A 185 -10.86 7.92 -22.25
CA ILE A 185 -11.83 8.98 -21.93
C ILE A 185 -11.42 9.66 -20.62
N ASP A 186 -11.96 10.84 -20.38
CA ASP A 186 -11.75 11.59 -19.13
C ASP A 186 -10.30 12.02 -18.87
N PHE A 187 -9.72 12.76 -19.79
CA PHE A 187 -8.49 13.51 -19.57
C PHE A 187 -8.72 14.49 -18.42
N GLY A 188 -8.02 14.35 -17.31
CA GLY A 188 -8.23 15.00 -16.01
C GLY A 188 -8.47 16.50 -15.95
N ILE A 189 -9.20 17.08 -16.93
CA ILE A 189 -9.55 18.50 -17.06
C ILE A 189 -10.20 19.03 -15.77
N ALA A 190 -11.05 18.22 -15.14
CA ALA A 190 -11.69 18.59 -13.86
C ALA A 190 -10.68 18.68 -12.69
N LYS A 191 -9.52 18.04 -12.81
CA LYS A 191 -8.50 17.95 -11.74
C LYS A 191 -7.50 19.10 -11.76
N ALA A 192 -7.33 19.79 -12.89
CA ALA A 192 -6.60 21.05 -12.97
C ALA A 192 -7.25 22.14 -12.10
N PHE A 193 -8.51 21.99 -11.77
CA PHE A 193 -9.26 22.88 -10.86
C PHE A 193 -8.78 22.84 -9.40
N GLN A 194 -7.94 21.88 -9.04
CA GLN A 194 -7.43 21.73 -7.67
C GLN A 194 -5.95 22.13 -7.51
N ILE A 195 -5.28 22.53 -8.59
CA ILE A 195 -3.90 23.03 -8.53
C ILE A 195 -3.90 24.39 -7.82
N GLY A 196 -3.56 24.39 -6.53
CA GLY A 196 -3.50 25.59 -5.69
C GLY A 196 -3.98 25.38 -4.27
N ARG A 197 -4.74 24.35 -3.97
CA ARG A 197 -5.05 23.95 -2.59
C ARG A 197 -4.01 22.92 -2.12
N LYS A 198 -3.14 23.32 -1.21
CA LYS A 198 -2.23 22.39 -0.51
C LYS A 198 -3.04 21.22 0.07
N GLY A 199 -2.76 19.99 -0.38
CA GLY A 199 -3.33 18.77 0.19
C GLY A 199 -4.38 18.03 -0.64
N THR A 200 -4.71 18.45 -1.86
CA THR A 200 -5.64 17.68 -2.72
C THR A 200 -4.90 16.62 -3.52
N MET A 201 -5.21 15.37 -3.23
CA MET A 201 -4.74 14.19 -3.98
C MET A 201 -5.32 14.23 -5.41
N ILE A 202 -4.44 14.24 -6.42
CA ILE A 202 -4.82 14.19 -7.84
C ILE A 202 -4.70 12.74 -8.29
N GLY A 203 -5.81 12.07 -8.63
CA GLY A 203 -5.84 10.70 -9.12
C GLY A 203 -6.85 9.83 -8.37
N THR A 204 -6.99 8.60 -8.80
CA THR A 204 -7.85 7.59 -8.14
C THR A 204 -6.99 6.73 -7.24
N GLU A 205 -7.34 6.64 -5.97
CA GLU A 205 -6.65 5.79 -4.99
C GLU A 205 -6.51 4.35 -5.52
N GLY A 206 -5.38 3.72 -5.22
CA GLY A 206 -5.05 2.38 -5.70
C GLY A 206 -4.40 2.32 -7.09
N TYR A 207 -4.80 3.16 -8.05
CA TYR A 207 -4.17 3.23 -9.38
C TYR A 207 -3.10 4.30 -9.47
N CYS A 208 -3.16 5.28 -8.59
CA CYS A 208 -2.31 6.47 -8.60
C CYS A 208 -0.88 6.12 -8.15
N PRO A 209 0.17 6.55 -8.88
CA PRO A 209 1.55 6.27 -8.51
C PRO A 209 2.01 7.10 -7.29
N PRO A 210 3.03 6.64 -6.55
CA PRO A 210 3.48 7.29 -5.30
C PRO A 210 3.86 8.77 -5.45
N GLU A 211 4.50 9.15 -6.55
CA GLU A 211 4.91 10.53 -6.81
C GLU A 211 3.72 11.48 -7.01
N GLN A 212 2.60 10.97 -7.52
CA GLN A 212 1.40 11.78 -7.75
C GLN A 212 0.70 12.14 -6.44
N TYR A 213 0.81 11.32 -5.40
CA TYR A 213 0.39 11.68 -4.03
C TYR A 213 1.20 12.87 -3.46
N ARG A 214 2.37 13.14 -4.02
CA ARG A 214 3.24 14.29 -3.67
C ARG A 214 3.01 15.50 -4.58
N GLY A 215 2.01 15.45 -5.46
CA GLY A 215 1.72 16.50 -6.42
C GLY A 215 2.67 16.55 -7.62
N MET A 216 3.56 15.57 -7.76
CA MET A 216 4.43 15.43 -8.93
C MET A 216 3.74 14.59 -9.99
N SER A 217 3.91 14.97 -11.25
CA SER A 217 3.33 14.26 -12.39
C SER A 217 4.36 14.13 -13.48
N GLU A 218 4.66 12.88 -13.88
CA GLU A 218 5.55 12.58 -14.99
C GLU A 218 5.03 11.39 -15.81
N PRO A 219 5.48 11.25 -17.07
CA PRO A 219 5.00 10.19 -18.00
C PRO A 219 5.07 8.77 -17.43
N ARG A 220 6.09 8.42 -16.64
CA ARG A 220 6.25 7.09 -16.04
C ARG A 220 5.20 6.78 -14.97
N GLY A 221 4.48 7.81 -14.48
CA GLY A 221 3.33 7.62 -13.61
C GLY A 221 2.16 6.92 -14.31
N ASP A 222 1.92 7.23 -15.59
CA ASP A 222 0.88 6.55 -16.37
C ASP A 222 1.21 5.07 -16.61
N LEU A 223 2.52 4.72 -16.69
CA LEU A 223 2.95 3.31 -16.81
C LEU A 223 2.70 2.51 -15.52
N TYR A 224 2.87 3.15 -14.37
CA TYR A 224 2.47 2.56 -13.10
C TYR A 224 0.95 2.33 -13.04
N SER A 225 0.16 3.33 -13.42
CA SER A 225 -1.31 3.22 -13.44
C SER A 225 -1.79 2.14 -14.42
N LEU A 226 -1.10 1.96 -15.56
CA LEU A 226 -1.34 0.85 -16.48
C LEU A 226 -1.01 -0.49 -15.82
N GLY A 227 0.11 -0.60 -15.11
CA GLY A 227 0.47 -1.81 -14.36
C GLY A 227 -0.58 -2.17 -13.32
N ALA A 228 -1.08 -1.19 -12.55
CA ALA A 228 -2.15 -1.38 -11.57
C ALA A 228 -3.47 -1.83 -12.22
N MET A 229 -3.80 -1.24 -13.37
CA MET A 229 -4.98 -1.62 -14.14
C MET A 229 -4.85 -3.04 -14.72
N MET A 230 -3.71 -3.42 -15.28
CA MET A 230 -3.46 -4.78 -15.77
C MET A 230 -3.55 -5.80 -14.63
N HIS A 231 -2.97 -5.50 -13.47
CA HIS A 231 -3.08 -6.35 -12.29
C HIS A 231 -4.55 -6.56 -11.91
N HIS A 232 -5.33 -5.48 -11.80
CA HIS A 232 -6.77 -5.57 -11.48
C HIS A 232 -7.54 -6.39 -12.52
N LEU A 233 -7.35 -6.13 -13.82
CA LEU A 233 -8.06 -6.85 -14.90
C LEU A 233 -7.73 -8.34 -14.92
N LEU A 234 -6.50 -8.73 -14.60
CA LEU A 234 -6.05 -10.12 -14.60
C LEU A 234 -6.41 -10.90 -13.32
N THR A 235 -6.56 -10.21 -12.17
CA THR A 235 -6.75 -10.87 -10.87
C THR A 235 -8.12 -10.61 -10.25
N ARG A 236 -8.85 -9.58 -10.69
CA ARG A 236 -10.02 -8.99 -10.01
C ARG A 236 -9.76 -8.42 -8.62
N SER A 237 -8.52 -8.38 -8.16
CA SER A 237 -8.16 -7.69 -6.93
C SER A 237 -8.20 -6.19 -7.17
N ASP A 238 -9.24 -5.53 -6.66
CA ASP A 238 -9.45 -4.09 -6.82
C ASP A 238 -8.44 -3.32 -5.96
N PRO A 239 -7.52 -2.55 -6.57
CA PRO A 239 -6.50 -1.83 -5.81
C PRO A 239 -7.05 -0.69 -4.94
N ARG A 240 -8.33 -0.31 -5.10
CA ARG A 240 -9.01 0.68 -4.24
C ARG A 240 -9.42 0.11 -2.88
N LEU A 241 -9.59 -1.22 -2.79
CA LEU A 241 -9.97 -1.93 -1.58
C LEU A 241 -8.76 -2.43 -0.78
N GLU A 242 -7.57 -2.21 -1.31
CA GLU A 242 -6.33 -2.73 -0.76
C GLU A 242 -5.41 -1.58 -0.32
N PRO A 243 -4.51 -1.80 0.65
CA PRO A 243 -3.54 -0.79 1.01
C PRO A 243 -2.74 -0.32 -0.22
N PRO A 244 -2.52 0.98 -0.41
CA PRO A 244 -1.81 1.49 -1.58
C PRO A 244 -0.39 0.94 -1.65
N PHE A 245 0.10 0.71 -2.88
CA PHE A 245 1.47 0.26 -3.18
C PHE A 245 1.86 -1.14 -2.70
N THR A 246 0.91 -1.99 -2.32
CA THR A 246 1.13 -3.37 -1.82
C THR A 246 1.05 -4.45 -2.90
N PHE A 247 1.18 -4.11 -4.17
CA PHE A 247 1.14 -5.09 -5.27
C PHE A 247 2.19 -6.21 -5.15
N HIS A 248 3.32 -5.95 -4.50
CA HIS A 248 4.36 -6.93 -4.23
C HIS A 248 3.93 -8.01 -3.21
N GLU A 249 2.91 -7.73 -2.39
CA GLU A 249 2.30 -8.70 -1.46
C GLU A 249 1.23 -9.54 -2.15
N ARG A 250 0.77 -9.11 -3.33
CA ARG A 250 -0.30 -9.71 -4.11
C ARG A 250 0.18 -10.02 -5.53
N MET A 251 1.21 -10.87 -5.61
CA MET A 251 1.80 -11.24 -6.90
C MET A 251 0.74 -11.76 -7.86
N LEU A 252 0.81 -11.33 -9.12
CA LEU A 252 -0.19 -11.60 -10.12
C LEU A 252 -0.48 -13.11 -10.26
N ARG A 253 0.55 -13.97 -10.26
CA ARG A 253 0.40 -15.42 -10.39
C ARG A 253 -0.06 -16.12 -9.12
N THR A 254 0.07 -15.48 -7.96
CA THR A 254 -0.54 -15.98 -6.71
C THR A 254 -2.05 -15.88 -6.78
N LEU A 255 -2.59 -14.79 -7.35
CA LEU A 255 -4.03 -14.56 -7.47
C LEU A 255 -4.61 -15.16 -8.77
N ASN A 256 -3.81 -15.25 -9.84
CA ASN A 256 -4.18 -15.86 -11.11
C ASN A 256 -3.06 -16.79 -11.59
N PRO A 257 -3.08 -18.08 -11.21
CA PRO A 257 -2.06 -19.04 -11.62
C PRO A 257 -1.97 -19.28 -13.14
N ALA A 258 -3.00 -18.90 -13.91
CA ALA A 258 -2.99 -18.99 -15.37
C ALA A 258 -2.18 -17.87 -16.04
N ALA A 259 -1.81 -16.82 -15.31
CA ALA A 259 -0.97 -15.75 -15.85
C ALA A 259 0.47 -16.24 -16.05
N SER A 260 1.10 -15.78 -17.14
CA SER A 260 2.49 -16.12 -17.44
C SER A 260 3.49 -15.38 -16.55
N ALA A 261 4.62 -16.01 -16.24
CA ALA A 261 5.70 -15.35 -15.50
C ALA A 261 6.26 -14.14 -16.25
N ALA A 262 6.21 -14.16 -17.58
CA ALA A 262 6.69 -13.07 -18.41
C ALA A 262 5.80 -11.81 -18.25
N VAL A 263 4.47 -11.95 -18.28
CA VAL A 263 3.54 -10.84 -18.07
C VAL A 263 3.61 -10.35 -16.63
N GLU A 264 3.68 -11.25 -15.63
CA GLU A 264 3.89 -10.85 -14.23
C GLU A 264 5.14 -9.98 -14.08
N THR A 265 6.27 -10.36 -14.69
CA THR A 265 7.52 -9.57 -14.65
C THR A 265 7.30 -8.15 -15.20
N VAL A 266 6.58 -8.03 -16.32
CA VAL A 266 6.31 -6.72 -16.92
C VAL A 266 5.41 -5.88 -16.03
N VAL A 267 4.32 -6.45 -15.52
CA VAL A 267 3.37 -5.74 -14.65
C VAL A 267 4.06 -5.30 -13.36
N MET A 268 4.82 -6.19 -12.70
CA MET A 268 5.49 -5.87 -11.45
C MET A 268 6.61 -4.85 -11.61
N LYS A 269 7.34 -4.84 -12.75
CA LYS A 269 8.29 -3.78 -13.07
C LYS A 269 7.61 -2.42 -13.23
N ALA A 270 6.47 -2.37 -13.91
CA ALA A 270 5.69 -1.12 -14.05
C ALA A 270 5.20 -0.61 -12.69
N LEU A 271 4.88 -1.52 -11.75
CA LEU A 271 4.42 -1.24 -10.39
C LEU A 271 5.54 -0.94 -9.40
N SER A 272 6.80 -0.88 -9.85
CA SER A 272 7.92 -0.49 -9.00
C SER A 272 7.63 0.85 -8.35
N TYR A 273 7.85 0.92 -7.04
CA TYR A 273 7.61 2.14 -6.29
C TYR A 273 8.56 3.26 -6.73
N GLN A 274 9.84 2.94 -7.00
CA GLN A 274 10.82 3.88 -7.54
C GLN A 274 10.55 4.12 -9.01
N ILE A 275 10.46 5.39 -9.39
CA ILE A 275 10.27 5.83 -10.76
C ILE A 275 11.37 5.28 -11.69
N ASP A 276 12.63 5.28 -11.23
CA ASP A 276 13.78 4.86 -12.02
C ASP A 276 13.91 3.34 -12.20
N GLU A 277 13.16 2.55 -11.42
CA GLU A 277 13.07 1.10 -11.57
C GLU A 277 11.99 0.69 -12.58
N ARG A 278 11.08 1.60 -12.93
CA ARG A 278 10.04 1.37 -13.93
C ARG A 278 10.62 1.40 -15.36
N TYR A 279 9.75 1.19 -16.32
CA TYR A 279 10.09 1.45 -17.72
C TYR A 279 10.34 2.95 -17.94
N SER A 280 11.36 3.27 -18.70
CA SER A 280 11.72 4.67 -19.00
C SER A 280 10.71 5.36 -19.92
N SER A 281 9.94 4.56 -20.67
CA SER A 281 8.96 5.05 -21.65
C SER A 281 7.87 4.03 -21.95
N ALA A 282 6.74 4.50 -22.49
CA ALA A 282 5.68 3.65 -23.02
C ALA A 282 6.18 2.70 -24.13
N ALA A 283 7.13 3.15 -24.95
CA ALA A 283 7.72 2.31 -25.99
C ALA A 283 8.52 1.14 -25.41
N GLU A 284 9.30 1.35 -24.34
CA GLU A 284 10.05 0.29 -23.66
C GLU A 284 9.10 -0.75 -23.03
N MET A 285 8.07 -0.29 -22.31
CA MET A 285 7.06 -1.20 -21.72
C MET A 285 6.32 -1.98 -22.81
N LYS A 286 5.98 -1.34 -23.94
CA LYS A 286 5.33 -1.99 -25.09
C LYS A 286 6.22 -3.10 -25.67
N ALA A 287 7.51 -2.84 -25.88
CA ALA A 287 8.45 -3.84 -26.37
C ALA A 287 8.55 -5.04 -25.41
N ALA A 288 8.57 -4.79 -24.09
CA ALA A 288 8.59 -5.85 -23.09
C ALA A 288 7.30 -6.70 -23.11
N LEU A 289 6.12 -6.09 -23.26
CA LEU A 289 4.85 -6.81 -23.38
C LEU A 289 4.76 -7.63 -24.68
N LEU A 290 5.23 -7.10 -25.80
CA LEU A 290 5.29 -7.84 -27.07
C LEU A 290 6.18 -9.08 -26.96
N THR A 291 7.31 -8.98 -26.27
CA THR A 291 8.19 -10.12 -25.98
C THR A 291 7.51 -11.14 -25.07
N ALA A 292 6.89 -10.67 -23.97
CA ALA A 292 6.17 -11.51 -23.03
C ALA A 292 4.98 -12.24 -23.67
N GLY A 293 4.27 -11.59 -24.59
CA GLY A 293 3.14 -12.17 -25.34
C GLY A 293 3.56 -13.10 -26.50
N GLY A 294 4.85 -13.39 -26.67
CA GLY A 294 5.35 -14.27 -27.75
C GLY A 294 5.22 -13.70 -29.17
N ARG A 295 4.98 -12.38 -29.31
CA ARG A 295 4.77 -11.69 -30.59
C ARG A 295 6.05 -11.16 -31.25
N LEU A 296 7.16 -11.18 -30.53
CA LEU A 296 8.50 -10.91 -31.08
C LEU A 296 9.30 -12.21 -31.09
N GLN A 297 9.50 -12.79 -32.26
CA GLN A 297 10.53 -13.81 -32.47
C GLN A 297 11.88 -13.11 -32.34
N THR A 298 12.52 -13.21 -31.19
CA THR A 298 13.93 -12.88 -31.04
C THR A 298 14.74 -14.02 -31.65
N SER A 299 15.26 -13.79 -32.85
CA SER A 299 16.41 -14.58 -33.32
C SER A 299 17.55 -14.41 -32.31
N SER A 300 17.88 -15.55 -31.70
CA SER A 300 19.17 -15.91 -31.11
C SER A 300 20.02 -14.81 -30.45
N LEU A 301 20.03 -14.86 -29.12
CA LEU A 301 21.27 -14.88 -28.33
C LEU A 301 20.96 -15.53 -26.98
N ALA A 302 21.13 -16.83 -26.95
CA ALA A 302 21.18 -17.59 -25.71
C ALA A 302 22.49 -17.25 -25.00
N GLY A 303 22.45 -16.32 -24.08
CA GLY A 303 23.47 -16.12 -23.06
C GLY A 303 23.03 -16.87 -21.82
N VAL A 304 23.61 -18.02 -21.59
CA VAL A 304 23.50 -18.81 -20.39
C VAL A 304 23.99 -17.97 -19.22
N ILE A 305 23.06 -17.56 -18.35
CA ILE A 305 23.42 -17.10 -17.02
C ILE A 305 23.46 -18.36 -16.14
N PRO A 306 24.62 -18.75 -15.60
CA PRO A 306 24.69 -19.88 -14.70
C PRO A 306 23.92 -19.55 -13.42
N SER A 307 22.97 -20.40 -13.09
CA SER A 307 22.40 -20.49 -11.75
C SER A 307 23.55 -20.64 -10.74
N PRO A 308 23.61 -19.88 -9.66
CA PRO A 308 24.60 -20.13 -8.63
C PRO A 308 24.28 -21.48 -8.02
N ALA A 309 25.17 -22.42 -8.25
CA ALA A 309 25.17 -23.72 -7.59
C ALA A 309 25.09 -23.49 -6.08
N ALA A 310 24.18 -24.24 -5.46
CA ALA A 310 24.12 -24.39 -4.02
C ALA A 310 25.49 -24.78 -3.49
N GLN A 311 26.20 -23.86 -2.89
CA GLN A 311 27.34 -24.20 -2.05
C GLN A 311 26.79 -24.75 -0.74
N THR A 312 26.72 -26.05 -0.69
CA THR A 312 26.69 -26.78 0.57
C THR A 312 28.01 -26.50 1.30
N SER A 313 27.96 -25.60 2.27
CA SER A 313 29.10 -25.36 3.14
C SER A 313 28.73 -25.63 4.59
N GLY A 314 29.44 -26.61 5.13
CA GLY A 314 29.92 -26.62 6.50
C GLY A 314 28.85 -26.73 7.59
N THR A 315 28.74 -27.90 8.13
CA THR A 315 28.18 -28.20 9.45
C THR A 315 28.73 -27.28 10.52
N ALA A 316 27.94 -26.26 10.89
CA ALA A 316 28.15 -25.51 12.13
C ALA A 316 27.55 -26.36 13.27
N SER A 317 28.40 -26.79 14.18
CA SER A 317 28.11 -27.62 15.35
C SER A 317 27.56 -26.78 16.50
N GLY A 318 26.30 -26.37 16.41
CA GLY A 318 25.49 -25.96 17.55
C GLY A 318 24.23 -26.81 17.53
N ALA A 319 23.92 -27.53 18.60
CA ALA A 319 22.73 -28.38 18.64
C ALA A 319 21.47 -27.52 18.71
N VAL A 320 20.83 -27.25 17.55
CA VAL A 320 19.50 -26.65 17.48
C VAL A 320 18.48 -27.78 17.36
N ALA A 321 17.48 -27.77 18.24
CA ALA A 321 16.44 -28.81 18.23
C ALA A 321 15.05 -28.18 18.42
N LEU A 322 14.05 -28.72 17.75
CA LEU A 322 12.66 -28.40 18.01
C LEU A 322 12.31 -28.87 19.43
N ARG A 323 11.79 -27.95 20.27
CA ARG A 323 11.24 -28.27 21.58
C ARG A 323 9.78 -28.68 21.50
N TRP A 324 9.00 -27.82 20.85
CA TRP A 324 7.60 -28.04 20.60
C TRP A 324 7.10 -27.16 19.47
N ARG A 325 5.99 -27.55 18.89
CA ARG A 325 5.20 -26.83 17.91
C ARG A 325 3.75 -26.82 18.39
N PHE A 326 3.09 -25.67 18.25
CA PHE A 326 1.67 -25.50 18.54
C PHE A 326 0.97 -24.96 17.30
N ASP A 327 -0.06 -25.67 16.82
CA ASP A 327 -0.77 -25.31 15.61
C ASP A 327 -1.93 -24.36 15.95
N THR A 328 -2.08 -23.29 15.15
CA THR A 328 -3.17 -22.31 15.13
C THR A 328 -4.03 -22.54 13.90
N GLU A 329 -5.17 -21.82 13.78
CA GLU A 329 -6.05 -21.99 12.62
C GLU A 329 -5.58 -21.17 11.40
N GLU A 330 -4.84 -20.06 11.63
CA GLU A 330 -4.27 -19.20 10.60
C GLU A 330 -2.83 -18.80 10.91
N GLU A 331 -2.18 -18.04 9.98
CA GLU A 331 -0.78 -17.64 10.11
C GLU A 331 -0.50 -16.79 11.36
N VAL A 332 0.71 -16.96 11.88
CA VAL A 332 1.20 -16.27 13.07
C VAL A 332 2.30 -15.28 12.68
N ARG A 333 1.93 -14.02 12.53
CA ARG A 333 2.89 -12.93 12.25
C ARG A 333 3.28 -12.13 13.49
N SER A 334 2.50 -12.23 14.55
CA SER A 334 2.81 -11.59 15.84
C SER A 334 4.12 -12.09 16.41
N THR A 335 4.91 -11.18 16.98
CA THR A 335 6.09 -11.55 17.76
C THR A 335 5.64 -12.12 19.12
N PRO A 336 6.12 -13.29 19.54
CA PRO A 336 5.80 -13.84 20.86
C PRO A 336 6.32 -12.95 22.00
N ALA A 337 5.58 -12.89 23.11
CA ALA A 337 5.99 -12.21 24.34
C ALA A 337 5.88 -13.13 25.55
N LEU A 338 6.86 -13.09 26.44
CA LEU A 338 6.94 -13.97 27.61
C LEU A 338 6.77 -13.19 28.91
N SER A 339 5.91 -13.70 29.79
CA SER A 339 5.85 -13.27 31.20
C SER A 339 5.82 -14.50 32.12
N GLY A 340 6.84 -14.62 32.95
CA GLY A 340 7.03 -15.79 33.81
C GLY A 340 7.14 -17.08 32.99
N LYS A 341 6.14 -17.97 33.11
CA LYS A 341 6.07 -19.25 32.36
C LYS A 341 5.06 -19.21 31.20
N THR A 342 4.42 -18.08 30.96
CA THR A 342 3.38 -17.92 29.96
C THR A 342 3.89 -17.16 28.76
N LEU A 343 3.77 -17.78 27.57
CA LEU A 343 4.05 -17.18 26.28
C LEU A 343 2.74 -16.69 25.68
N TYR A 344 2.68 -15.41 25.32
CA TYR A 344 1.55 -14.76 24.65
C TYR A 344 1.86 -14.54 23.19
N VAL A 345 0.93 -14.95 22.31
CA VAL A 345 1.10 -14.83 20.86
C VAL A 345 -0.26 -14.50 20.23
N GLY A 346 -0.31 -13.48 19.40
CA GLY A 346 -1.45 -13.18 18.56
C GLY A 346 -1.42 -13.97 17.26
N SER A 347 -2.59 -14.28 16.69
CA SER A 347 -2.72 -14.93 15.40
C SER A 347 -3.77 -14.22 14.52
N TYR A 348 -3.70 -14.44 13.21
CA TYR A 348 -4.71 -13.95 12.28
C TYR A 348 -6.05 -14.69 12.42
N ASP A 349 -6.08 -15.86 13.09
CA ASP A 349 -7.31 -16.57 13.46
C ASP A 349 -8.12 -15.88 14.58
N HIS A 350 -7.84 -14.61 14.82
CA HIS A 350 -8.52 -13.75 15.77
C HIS A 350 -8.31 -14.15 17.25
N ASN A 351 -7.30 -14.96 17.57
CA ASN A 351 -7.04 -15.37 18.95
C ASN A 351 -5.71 -14.83 19.49
N LEU A 352 -5.75 -14.38 20.73
CA LEU A 352 -4.58 -14.28 21.59
C LEU A 352 -4.40 -15.62 22.31
N TYR A 353 -3.29 -16.29 22.07
CA TYR A 353 -2.93 -17.54 22.72
C TYR A 353 -2.02 -17.28 23.92
N ALA A 354 -2.32 -17.94 25.03
CA ALA A 354 -1.45 -18.04 26.18
C ALA A 354 -1.00 -19.51 26.35
N LEU A 355 0.28 -19.74 26.10
CA LEU A 355 0.89 -21.07 26.09
C LEU A 355 1.86 -21.23 27.26
N HIS A 356 2.03 -22.47 27.76
CA HIS A 356 3.11 -22.78 28.70
C HIS A 356 4.45 -22.78 27.94
N ALA A 357 5.32 -21.82 28.20
CA ALA A 357 6.52 -21.58 27.40
C ALA A 357 7.46 -22.82 27.26
N ALA A 358 7.59 -23.65 28.31
CA ALA A 358 8.46 -24.83 28.26
C ALA A 358 7.81 -26.06 27.59
N LYS A 359 6.46 -26.15 27.57
CA LYS A 359 5.73 -27.33 27.11
C LYS A 359 4.95 -27.13 25.81
N GLY A 360 4.69 -25.88 25.41
CA GLY A 360 3.83 -25.53 24.27
C GLY A 360 2.34 -25.85 24.48
N THR A 361 1.92 -26.23 25.69
CA THR A 361 0.51 -26.54 25.95
C THR A 361 -0.31 -25.29 26.13
N LEU A 362 -1.53 -25.29 25.59
CA LEU A 362 -2.49 -24.19 25.74
C LEU A 362 -2.89 -24.05 27.21
N LEU A 363 -2.72 -22.85 27.74
CA LEU A 363 -3.24 -22.47 29.05
C LEU A 363 -4.63 -21.85 28.93
N TRP A 364 -4.79 -20.92 28.00
CA TRP A 364 -6.05 -20.31 27.60
C TRP A 364 -5.87 -19.55 26.27
N LYS A 365 -6.99 -19.22 25.63
CA LYS A 365 -7.02 -18.29 24.49
C LYS A 365 -8.14 -17.28 24.68
N PHE A 366 -8.00 -16.12 24.06
CA PHE A 366 -9.00 -15.05 24.05
C PHE A 366 -9.29 -14.66 22.60
N ALA A 367 -10.57 -14.69 22.21
CA ALA A 367 -11.00 -14.35 20.87
C ALA A 367 -11.33 -12.86 20.74
N THR A 368 -10.95 -12.28 19.62
CA THR A 368 -11.29 -10.94 19.12
C THR A 368 -12.11 -11.07 17.84
N ASP A 369 -12.66 -9.97 17.34
CA ASP A 369 -13.41 -9.98 16.07
C ASP A 369 -12.50 -9.72 14.85
N GLY A 370 -11.19 -9.54 15.04
CA GLY A 370 -10.18 -9.32 13.99
C GLY A 370 -8.82 -9.92 14.32
N GLY A 371 -7.94 -10.04 13.33
CA GLY A 371 -6.60 -10.59 13.48
C GLY A 371 -5.73 -9.82 14.49
N ILE A 372 -4.80 -10.53 15.15
CA ILE A 372 -3.84 -9.95 16.11
C ILE A 372 -2.44 -10.10 15.54
N CYS A 373 -1.96 -9.08 14.83
CA CYS A 373 -0.64 -9.08 14.18
C CYS A 373 0.44 -8.36 15.01
N GLY A 374 0.07 -7.42 15.88
CA GLY A 374 0.99 -6.73 16.79
C GLY A 374 1.50 -7.64 17.90
N THR A 375 2.67 -7.32 18.45
CA THR A 375 3.23 -8.01 19.63
C THR A 375 2.39 -7.72 20.86
N PRO A 376 1.82 -8.73 21.56
CA PRO A 376 1.18 -8.52 22.85
C PRO A 376 2.23 -8.12 23.91
N VAL A 377 1.89 -7.18 24.77
CA VAL A 377 2.81 -6.68 25.80
C VAL A 377 2.29 -7.04 27.19
N PRO A 378 2.87 -8.06 27.85
CA PRO A 378 2.55 -8.35 29.24
C PRO A 378 3.16 -7.31 30.17
N HIS A 379 2.36 -6.77 31.10
CA HIS A 379 2.78 -5.82 32.11
C HIS A 379 2.03 -6.03 33.43
N GLY A 380 2.73 -6.49 34.47
CA GLY A 380 2.11 -6.89 35.75
C GLY A 380 1.07 -8.01 35.54
N ASP A 381 -0.16 -7.75 35.96
CA ASP A 381 -1.28 -8.68 35.80
C ASP A 381 -2.08 -8.44 34.49
N LEU A 382 -1.58 -7.58 33.59
CA LEU A 382 -2.23 -7.27 32.31
C LEU A 382 -1.44 -7.80 31.13
N VAL A 383 -2.15 -8.11 30.06
CA VAL A 383 -1.60 -8.26 28.70
C VAL A 383 -2.32 -7.27 27.79
N ILE A 384 -1.56 -6.39 27.13
CA ILE A 384 -2.09 -5.33 26.26
C ILE A 384 -1.74 -5.65 24.81
N PHE A 385 -2.70 -5.49 23.89
CA PHE A 385 -2.51 -5.73 22.46
C PHE A 385 -3.52 -4.97 21.62
N GLY A 386 -3.21 -4.73 20.35
CA GLY A 386 -4.13 -4.22 19.36
C GLY A 386 -4.67 -5.33 18.49
N SER A 387 -5.88 -5.15 17.96
CA SER A 387 -6.54 -6.05 17.02
C SER A 387 -7.04 -5.31 15.79
N GLU A 388 -7.18 -6.05 14.68
CA GLU A 388 -7.75 -5.52 13.45
C GLU A 388 -9.26 -5.23 13.54
N ASP A 389 -9.93 -5.62 14.64
CA ASP A 389 -11.29 -5.21 14.98
C ASP A 389 -11.39 -3.76 15.50
N HIS A 390 -10.32 -2.98 15.34
CA HIS A 390 -10.22 -1.58 15.75
C HIS A 390 -10.15 -1.36 17.27
N ILE A 391 -9.83 -2.38 18.04
CA ILE A 391 -9.83 -2.29 19.51
C ILE A 391 -8.42 -2.54 20.07
N VAL A 392 -8.05 -1.72 21.05
CA VAL A 392 -6.95 -1.97 21.97
C VAL A 392 -7.50 -2.67 23.20
N TYR A 393 -6.95 -3.82 23.52
CA TYR A 393 -7.38 -4.64 24.65
C TYR A 393 -6.34 -4.64 25.77
N ALA A 394 -6.80 -4.64 27.02
CA ALA A 394 -6.02 -5.06 28.16
C ALA A 394 -6.78 -6.18 28.89
N LEU A 395 -6.17 -7.35 28.93
CA LEU A 395 -6.70 -8.53 29.60
C LEU A 395 -6.04 -8.71 30.96
N ASP A 396 -6.85 -8.99 31.97
CA ASP A 396 -6.37 -9.49 33.25
C ASP A 396 -5.97 -10.96 33.09
N VAL A 397 -4.69 -11.26 33.28
CA VAL A 397 -4.16 -12.62 33.02
C VAL A 397 -4.57 -13.63 34.10
N LYS A 398 -4.92 -13.18 35.33
CA LYS A 398 -5.39 -14.03 36.43
C LYS A 398 -6.84 -14.38 36.24
N GLU A 399 -7.65 -13.38 35.96
CA GLU A 399 -9.10 -13.54 35.79
C GLU A 399 -9.49 -13.94 34.37
N LYS A 400 -8.55 -13.87 33.39
CA LYS A 400 -8.73 -14.23 31.98
C LYS A 400 -9.90 -13.49 31.33
N ARG A 401 -10.09 -12.23 31.70
CA ARG A 401 -11.16 -11.37 31.19
C ARG A 401 -10.64 -9.99 30.81
N VAL A 402 -11.43 -9.28 30.02
CA VAL A 402 -11.14 -7.90 29.65
C VAL A 402 -11.17 -7.01 30.88
N ARG A 403 -10.08 -6.33 31.17
CA ARG A 403 -9.98 -5.26 32.18
C ARG A 403 -10.51 -3.95 31.63
N TRP A 404 -10.06 -3.60 30.44
CA TRP A 404 -10.56 -2.48 29.67
C TRP A 404 -10.35 -2.72 28.16
N ARG A 405 -11.09 -1.98 27.35
CA ARG A 405 -10.94 -1.91 25.92
C ARG A 405 -11.11 -0.48 25.45
N TYR A 406 -10.37 -0.10 24.39
CA TYR A 406 -10.44 1.23 23.78
C TYR A 406 -10.63 1.08 22.26
N ALA A 407 -11.68 1.70 21.71
CA ALA A 407 -11.98 1.65 20.28
C ALA A 407 -11.25 2.78 19.55
N THR A 408 -10.56 2.44 18.47
CA THR A 408 -9.93 3.35 17.50
C THR A 408 -10.80 3.48 16.25
N GLY A 409 -10.43 4.40 15.34
CA GLY A 409 -11.17 4.61 14.10
C GLY A 409 -10.90 3.59 12.99
N SER A 410 -9.84 2.76 13.12
CA SER A 410 -9.40 1.78 12.11
C SER A 410 -8.58 0.67 12.78
N PRO A 411 -8.18 -0.41 12.06
CA PRO A 411 -7.38 -1.51 12.60
C PRO A 411 -6.17 -1.07 13.41
N VAL A 412 -5.85 -1.81 14.47
CA VAL A 412 -4.69 -1.58 15.33
C VAL A 412 -3.64 -2.65 15.06
N ARG A 413 -2.71 -2.34 14.15
CA ARG A 413 -1.61 -3.23 13.74
C ARG A 413 -0.30 -2.94 14.44
N SER A 414 -0.16 -1.76 15.04
CA SER A 414 0.96 -1.39 15.89
C SER A 414 0.99 -2.23 17.16
N SER A 415 2.19 -2.53 17.66
CA SER A 415 2.34 -3.08 19.01
C SER A 415 2.27 -1.97 20.05
N PRO A 416 1.72 -2.21 21.24
CA PRO A 416 1.74 -1.22 22.32
C PRO A 416 3.15 -1.04 22.90
N CYS A 417 3.44 0.19 23.37
CA CYS A 417 4.58 0.49 24.20
C CYS A 417 4.08 0.95 25.58
N VAL A 418 4.54 0.31 26.64
CA VAL A 418 4.15 0.66 28.02
C VAL A 418 5.30 1.38 28.69
N ASP A 419 5.03 2.59 29.19
CA ASP A 419 5.97 3.36 29.98
C ASP A 419 5.25 3.99 31.20
N GLY A 420 5.67 3.60 32.39
CA GLY A 420 5.02 3.99 33.63
C GLY A 420 3.53 3.62 33.65
N GLN A 421 2.66 4.61 33.75
CA GLN A 421 1.20 4.46 33.76
C GLN A 421 0.58 4.75 32.38
N ARG A 422 1.36 4.73 31.31
CA ARG A 422 0.87 5.04 29.96
C ARG A 422 1.11 3.89 28.99
N VAL A 423 0.15 3.73 28.08
CA VAL A 423 0.23 2.84 26.94
C VAL A 423 0.20 3.69 25.69
N TYR A 424 1.24 3.63 24.86
CA TYR A 424 1.29 4.28 23.57
C TYR A 424 1.04 3.25 22.47
N ILE A 425 0.18 3.58 21.50
CA ILE A 425 -0.15 2.67 20.42
C ILE A 425 -0.58 3.46 19.17
N GLY A 426 -0.15 3.01 18.00
CA GLY A 426 -0.57 3.53 16.71
C GLY A 426 -1.79 2.81 16.16
N SER A 427 -2.55 3.45 15.28
CA SER A 427 -3.66 2.85 14.55
C SER A 427 -3.59 3.21 13.06
N ASP A 428 -4.22 2.41 12.22
CA ASP A 428 -4.38 2.68 10.79
C ASP A 428 -5.27 3.92 10.52
N ASP A 429 -5.98 4.44 11.53
CA ASP A 429 -6.67 5.72 11.45
C ASP A 429 -5.73 6.93 11.48
N GLY A 430 -4.42 6.69 11.57
CA GLY A 430 -3.37 7.71 11.59
C GLY A 430 -3.26 8.46 12.94
N HIS A 431 -3.76 7.91 14.04
CA HIS A 431 -3.52 8.47 15.37
C HIS A 431 -2.51 7.66 16.16
N LEU A 432 -1.62 8.38 16.84
CA LEU A 432 -0.89 7.88 18.00
C LEU A 432 -1.74 8.17 19.24
N TYR A 433 -2.08 7.13 19.97
CA TYR A 433 -2.86 7.21 21.21
C TYR A 433 -1.95 7.04 22.42
N ALA A 434 -2.23 7.80 23.47
CA ALA A 434 -1.73 7.54 24.82
C ALA A 434 -2.92 7.23 25.73
N LEU A 435 -2.93 6.04 26.29
CA LEU A 435 -3.99 5.55 27.16
C LEU A 435 -3.46 5.35 28.55
N ASN A 436 -4.33 5.52 29.56
CA ASN A 436 -4.00 5.16 30.94
C ASN A 436 -3.91 3.63 31.07
N LEU A 437 -2.79 3.13 31.58
CA LEU A 437 -2.51 1.69 31.70
C LEU A 437 -3.58 0.93 32.50
N THR A 438 -4.10 1.53 33.59
CA THR A 438 -5.02 0.86 34.52
C THR A 438 -6.48 0.93 34.06
N THR A 439 -6.89 2.06 33.46
CA THR A 439 -8.30 2.34 33.15
C THR A 439 -8.64 2.28 31.65
N GLY A 440 -7.63 2.33 30.76
CA GLY A 440 -7.83 2.42 29.33
C GLY A 440 -8.35 3.78 28.84
N GLN A 441 -8.48 4.79 29.72
CA GLN A 441 -8.92 6.12 29.32
C GLN A 441 -7.90 6.81 28.44
N GLU A 442 -8.34 7.51 27.39
CA GLU A 442 -7.51 8.36 26.56
C GLU A 442 -6.94 9.49 27.39
N LEU A 443 -5.61 9.60 27.41
CA LEU A 443 -4.90 10.74 28.01
C LEU A 443 -4.71 11.83 26.98
N TRP A 444 -4.30 11.44 25.78
CA TRP A 444 -4.20 12.28 24.61
C TRP A 444 -4.12 11.42 23.34
N LYS A 445 -4.37 12.04 22.19
CA LYS A 445 -4.07 11.47 20.87
C LYS A 445 -3.51 12.51 19.95
N MET A 446 -2.64 12.11 19.03
CA MET A 446 -2.04 12.95 18.01
C MET A 446 -2.35 12.39 16.63
N LYS A 447 -2.90 13.24 15.77
CA LYS A 447 -3.20 12.88 14.37
C LYS A 447 -1.96 13.01 13.49
N MET A 448 -1.68 11.98 12.71
CA MET A 448 -0.75 11.94 11.59
C MET A 448 -1.54 11.74 10.28
N TRP A 449 -0.89 11.93 9.13
CA TRP A 449 -1.60 11.95 7.84
C TRP A 449 -1.93 10.55 7.29
N MET A 450 -1.21 9.50 7.75
CA MET A 450 -1.30 8.13 7.25
C MET A 450 -1.23 7.13 8.43
N PRO A 451 -1.49 5.84 8.19
CA PRO A 451 -1.41 4.77 9.19
C PRO A 451 -0.13 4.79 10.03
N ILE A 452 -0.26 4.36 11.29
CA ILE A 452 0.85 4.19 12.22
C ILE A 452 0.94 2.71 12.57
N ARG A 453 1.84 2.00 11.89
CA ARG A 453 2.11 0.57 12.12
C ARG A 453 3.40 0.31 12.88
N SER A 454 4.27 1.31 12.93
CA SER A 454 5.45 1.31 13.79
C SER A 454 5.05 1.17 15.26
N THR A 455 5.78 0.35 16.03
CA THR A 455 5.65 0.34 17.49
C THR A 455 6.23 1.62 18.05
N PRO A 456 5.52 2.40 18.87
CA PRO A 456 6.09 3.57 19.54
C PRO A 456 7.23 3.18 20.47
N ALA A 457 8.26 4.03 20.60
CA ALA A 457 9.36 3.86 21.53
C ALA A 457 9.39 5.04 22.50
N ALA A 458 9.13 4.78 23.78
CA ALA A 458 9.20 5.80 24.83
C ALA A 458 10.61 5.87 25.42
N ALA A 459 11.17 7.07 25.53
CA ALA A 459 12.45 7.30 26.20
C ALA A 459 12.47 8.70 26.83
N GLY A 460 12.58 8.74 28.17
CA GLY A 460 12.52 9.99 28.93
C GLY A 460 11.21 10.75 28.69
N PRO A 461 11.27 12.05 28.32
CA PRO A 461 10.06 12.85 28.12
C PRO A 461 9.42 12.68 26.73
N LEU A 462 10.00 11.86 25.85
CA LEU A 462 9.59 11.75 24.44
C LEU A 462 9.14 10.34 24.07
N VAL A 463 8.21 10.30 23.11
CA VAL A 463 7.78 9.09 22.40
C VAL A 463 8.10 9.27 20.93
N TYR A 464 8.79 8.29 20.35
CA TYR A 464 9.19 8.28 18.96
C TYR A 464 8.34 7.27 18.19
N VAL A 465 7.90 7.62 16.99
CA VAL A 465 7.06 6.75 16.17
C VAL A 465 7.24 7.06 14.70
N GLY A 466 7.33 6.02 13.89
CA GLY A 466 7.28 6.12 12.44
C GLY A 466 5.85 6.10 11.92
N SER A 467 5.59 6.79 10.82
CA SER A 467 4.30 6.79 10.14
C SER A 467 4.47 6.49 8.65
N GLU A 468 3.43 5.95 8.04
CA GLU A 468 3.39 5.75 6.59
C GLU A 468 3.35 7.06 5.80
N ASP A 469 3.11 8.20 6.45
CA ASP A 469 3.21 9.54 5.87
C ASP A 469 4.66 10.01 5.61
N THR A 470 5.60 9.08 5.67
CA THR A 470 7.03 9.31 5.40
C THR A 470 7.79 10.02 6.53
N HIS A 471 7.23 10.16 7.72
CA HIS A 471 7.91 10.85 8.80
C HIS A 471 8.23 9.94 10.00
N LEU A 472 9.35 10.23 10.63
CA LEU A 472 9.62 9.89 12.03
C LEU A 472 9.20 11.09 12.88
N TYR A 473 8.42 10.84 13.92
CA TYR A 473 7.95 11.85 14.87
C TYR A 473 8.54 11.64 16.24
N ALA A 474 8.84 12.74 16.95
CA ALA A 474 9.05 12.77 18.39
C ALA A 474 7.98 13.63 19.04
N VAL A 475 7.31 13.04 20.01
CA VAL A 475 6.13 13.59 20.66
C VAL A 475 6.37 13.66 22.16
N ASP A 476 5.94 14.74 22.81
CA ASP A 476 5.98 14.87 24.26
C ASP A 476 5.09 13.80 24.90
N ALA A 477 5.69 12.97 25.75
CA ALA A 477 5.04 11.81 26.36
C ALA A 477 3.87 12.19 27.29
N ALA A 478 3.90 13.38 27.87
CA ALA A 478 2.87 13.84 28.80
C ALA A 478 1.69 14.50 28.11
N THR A 479 1.94 15.27 27.03
CA THR A 479 0.96 16.16 26.42
C THR A 479 0.51 15.76 25.02
N GLY A 480 1.25 14.88 24.35
CA GLY A 480 0.98 14.51 22.95
C GLY A 480 1.37 15.59 21.93
N THR A 481 2.09 16.64 22.36
CA THR A 481 2.53 17.70 21.45
C THR A 481 3.78 17.28 20.68
N MET A 482 3.78 17.51 19.37
CA MET A 482 4.95 17.25 18.53
C MET A 482 6.13 18.15 18.94
N LYS A 483 7.28 17.55 19.20
CA LYS A 483 8.54 18.27 19.47
C LYS A 483 9.32 18.49 18.20
N TRP A 484 9.52 17.41 17.43
CA TRP A 484 10.16 17.46 16.13
C TRP A 484 9.64 16.33 15.23
N LYS A 485 9.86 16.46 13.94
CA LYS A 485 9.66 15.40 12.96
C LYS A 485 10.73 15.48 11.88
N PHE A 486 11.04 14.34 11.28
CA PHE A 486 11.96 14.24 10.15
C PHE A 486 11.29 13.52 9.00
N GLN A 487 11.39 14.08 7.79
CA GLN A 487 10.84 13.47 6.59
C GLN A 487 11.88 12.58 5.92
N THR A 488 11.58 11.30 5.80
CA THR A 488 12.28 10.34 4.93
C THR A 488 11.71 10.38 3.51
N LEU A 489 12.31 9.66 2.58
CA LEU A 489 11.80 9.62 1.20
C LEU A 489 10.59 8.70 1.05
N ARG A 490 10.35 7.78 2.02
CA ARG A 490 9.24 6.80 2.03
C ARG A 490 8.76 6.51 3.44
N SER A 491 7.69 5.71 3.53
CA SER A 491 7.07 5.30 4.80
C SER A 491 8.08 4.76 5.81
N VAL A 492 7.83 5.08 7.07
CA VAL A 492 8.60 4.61 8.23
C VAL A 492 7.73 3.62 9.00
N THR A 493 7.80 2.34 8.60
CA THR A 493 7.07 1.24 9.26
C THR A 493 7.92 0.52 10.30
N SER A 494 9.24 0.62 10.19
CA SER A 494 10.19 0.16 11.20
C SER A 494 9.95 0.86 12.54
N SER A 495 10.03 0.13 13.65
CA SER A 495 9.92 0.72 14.99
C SER A 495 11.24 1.35 15.40
N PRO A 496 11.23 2.57 15.97
CA PRO A 496 12.45 3.25 16.41
C PRO A 496 13.14 2.49 17.56
N ALA A 497 14.47 2.41 17.52
CA ALA A 497 15.29 1.99 18.65
C ALA A 497 15.94 3.23 19.26
N VAL A 498 15.72 3.45 20.55
CA VAL A 498 16.28 4.62 21.27
C VAL A 498 17.31 4.14 22.28
N VAL A 499 18.56 4.53 22.10
CA VAL A 499 19.68 4.11 22.95
C VAL A 499 20.69 5.26 23.07
N ASP A 500 21.15 5.55 24.27
CA ASP A 500 22.23 6.53 24.58
C ASP A 500 22.01 7.91 23.94
N GLY A 501 20.77 8.40 23.90
CA GLY A 501 20.44 9.70 23.31
C GLY A 501 20.35 9.71 21.77
N PHE A 502 20.35 8.56 21.14
CA PHE A 502 20.19 8.40 19.68
C PHE A 502 18.91 7.64 19.34
N VAL A 503 18.30 8.00 18.22
CA VAL A 503 17.16 7.27 17.62
C VAL A 503 17.60 6.64 16.31
N TYR A 504 17.41 5.35 16.19
CA TYR A 504 17.69 4.59 14.97
C TYR A 504 16.39 4.05 14.38
N VAL A 505 16.19 4.22 13.09
CA VAL A 505 14.96 3.74 12.41
C VAL A 505 15.23 3.39 10.97
N GLY A 506 14.63 2.30 10.50
CA GLY A 506 14.61 1.91 9.10
C GLY A 506 13.47 2.60 8.34
N SER A 507 13.66 2.81 7.04
CA SER A 507 12.63 3.34 6.15
C SER A 507 12.49 2.49 4.89
N LEU A 508 11.32 2.54 4.29
CA LEU A 508 11.07 1.93 2.98
C LEU A 508 11.82 2.65 1.84
N ASP A 509 12.59 3.71 2.13
CA ASP A 509 13.51 4.34 1.18
C ASP A 509 14.90 3.67 1.14
N SER A 510 15.01 2.49 1.73
CA SER A 510 16.23 1.68 1.78
C SER A 510 17.36 2.30 2.63
N HIS A 511 17.02 3.15 3.59
CA HIS A 511 18.00 3.71 4.52
C HIS A 511 17.67 3.38 5.97
N LEU A 512 18.70 3.04 6.72
CA LEU A 512 18.71 3.17 8.18
C LEU A 512 19.18 4.58 8.53
N TYR A 513 18.44 5.25 9.37
CA TYR A 513 18.72 6.61 9.83
C TYR A 513 19.11 6.62 11.30
N ALA A 514 19.99 7.53 11.67
CA ALA A 514 20.34 7.84 13.06
C ALA A 514 20.14 9.34 13.33
N PHE A 515 19.44 9.63 14.41
CA PHE A 515 19.13 10.99 14.82
C PHE A 515 19.58 11.24 16.26
N ASP A 516 19.88 12.52 16.56
CA ASP A 516 19.85 13.01 17.93
C ASP A 516 18.43 12.90 18.49
N ALA A 517 18.26 12.28 19.63
CA ALA A 517 16.94 11.97 20.18
C ALA A 517 16.18 13.24 20.59
N GLU A 518 16.85 14.22 21.18
CA GLU A 518 16.24 15.44 21.71
C GLU A 518 15.94 16.45 20.60
N MET A 519 16.90 16.68 19.71
CA MET A 519 16.84 17.74 18.70
C MET A 519 16.30 17.27 17.34
N GLY A 520 16.31 15.97 17.07
CA GLY A 520 15.88 15.41 15.79
C GLY A 520 16.85 15.66 14.62
N TRP A 521 18.09 16.05 14.90
CA TRP A 521 19.09 16.25 13.86
C TRP A 521 19.54 14.92 13.28
N LEU A 522 19.56 14.83 11.95
CA LEU A 522 20.14 13.69 11.26
C LEU A 522 21.65 13.66 11.46
N LEU A 523 22.14 12.57 12.05
CA LEU A 523 23.56 12.37 12.32
C LEU A 523 24.22 11.62 11.16
N TRP A 524 23.62 10.52 10.74
CA TRP A 524 24.06 9.74 9.59
C TRP A 524 22.91 8.89 9.04
N LYS A 525 23.09 8.38 7.82
CA LYS A 525 22.23 7.38 7.21
C LYS A 525 23.06 6.31 6.52
N PHE A 526 22.57 5.07 6.53
CA PHE A 526 23.19 3.92 5.89
C PHE A 526 22.25 3.35 4.83
N LYS A 527 22.74 3.12 3.61
CA LYS A 527 21.93 2.63 2.48
C LYS A 527 22.06 1.12 2.33
N THR A 528 20.92 0.42 2.19
CA THR A 528 20.79 -0.99 1.80
C THR A 528 20.39 -1.12 0.33
N GLY A 529 20.36 -2.34 -0.20
CA GLY A 529 19.90 -2.61 -1.55
C GLY A 529 18.39 -2.49 -1.73
N HIS A 530 17.59 -2.62 -0.65
CA HIS A 530 16.11 -2.56 -0.68
C HIS A 530 15.55 -2.09 0.66
N TYR A 531 14.23 -2.04 0.82
CA TYR A 531 13.51 -1.52 1.99
C TYR A 531 13.97 -2.12 3.31
N ILE A 532 13.86 -1.30 4.37
CA ILE A 532 14.09 -1.73 5.75
C ILE A 532 12.75 -1.65 6.50
N VAL A 533 12.09 -2.81 6.61
CA VAL A 533 10.89 -3.02 7.44
C VAL A 533 11.30 -3.42 8.85
N SER A 534 12.38 -4.17 8.96
CA SER A 534 12.99 -4.65 10.21
C SER A 534 13.26 -3.48 11.17
N SER A 535 12.87 -3.64 12.43
CA SER A 535 13.21 -2.67 13.47
C SER A 535 14.63 -2.93 13.98
N PRO A 536 15.50 -1.91 14.02
CA PRO A 536 16.89 -2.09 14.44
C PRO A 536 16.99 -2.47 15.92
N ARG A 537 17.98 -3.31 16.25
CA ARG A 537 18.35 -3.60 17.63
C ARG A 537 19.79 -3.17 17.86
N VAL A 538 20.01 -2.52 19.00
CA VAL A 538 21.32 -1.98 19.37
C VAL A 538 21.87 -2.76 20.56
N LYS A 539 23.12 -3.20 20.47
CA LYS A 539 23.87 -3.81 21.56
C LYS A 539 25.38 -3.56 21.39
N ASP A 540 26.06 -3.17 22.45
CA ASP A 540 27.51 -2.96 22.50
C ASP A 540 28.03 -2.03 21.37
N GLY A 541 27.25 -0.98 21.05
CA GLY A 541 27.57 -0.04 19.97
C GLY A 541 27.40 -0.59 18.56
N ILE A 542 26.78 -1.76 18.40
CA ILE A 542 26.44 -2.41 17.11
C ILE A 542 24.94 -2.35 16.92
N ILE A 543 24.51 -1.85 15.75
CA ILE A 543 23.11 -1.90 15.31
C ILE A 543 22.98 -3.07 14.34
N VAL A 544 22.02 -3.95 14.59
CA VAL A 544 21.67 -5.07 13.69
C VAL A 544 20.25 -4.87 13.17
N PHE A 545 20.04 -5.12 11.90
CA PHE A 545 18.73 -5.05 11.24
C PHE A 545 18.70 -5.90 9.96
N GLY A 546 17.52 -6.26 9.54
CA GLY A 546 17.28 -6.96 8.27
C GLY A 546 16.84 -6.02 7.15
N SER A 547 17.01 -6.43 5.92
CA SER A 547 16.53 -5.71 4.74
C SER A 547 15.82 -6.67 3.77
N VAL A 548 14.90 -6.14 3.03
CA VAL A 548 14.16 -6.86 1.97
C VAL A 548 15.10 -7.26 0.81
N ASP A 549 16.34 -6.74 0.76
CA ASP A 549 17.38 -7.19 -0.18
C ASP A 549 17.97 -8.57 0.16
N GLY A 550 17.49 -9.24 1.21
CA GLY A 550 17.95 -10.56 1.60
C GLY A 550 19.23 -10.57 2.44
N TYR A 551 19.58 -9.43 3.05
CA TYR A 551 20.74 -9.36 3.94
C TYR A 551 20.34 -8.97 5.36
N VAL A 552 21.07 -9.53 6.32
CA VAL A 552 21.17 -9.00 7.68
C VAL A 552 22.42 -8.12 7.74
N TYR A 553 22.28 -6.92 8.23
CA TYR A 553 23.34 -5.93 8.34
C TYR A 553 23.70 -5.66 9.79
N ALA A 554 24.99 -5.42 10.04
CA ALA A 554 25.46 -4.78 11.26
C ALA A 554 26.26 -3.53 10.93
N VAL A 555 25.93 -2.45 11.61
CA VAL A 555 26.63 -1.16 11.48
C VAL A 555 27.03 -0.62 12.84
N GLU A 556 28.09 0.18 12.88
CA GLU A 556 28.54 0.87 14.07
C GLU A 556 27.55 1.99 14.44
N ALA A 557 27.06 1.99 15.67
CA ALA A 557 25.98 2.88 16.09
C ALA A 557 26.31 4.37 15.98
N ARG A 558 27.56 4.76 16.22
CA ARG A 558 27.97 6.17 16.19
C ARG A 558 28.23 6.73 14.80
N SER A 559 28.69 5.89 13.87
CA SER A 559 29.16 6.35 12.55
C SER A 559 28.33 5.86 11.36
N GLY A 560 27.49 4.83 11.56
CA GLY A 560 26.79 4.16 10.48
C GLY A 560 27.71 3.30 9.58
N ARG A 561 28.99 3.12 9.95
CA ARG A 561 29.92 2.30 9.19
C ARG A 561 29.52 0.84 9.24
N GLN A 562 29.44 0.19 8.06
CA GLN A 562 29.16 -1.25 7.99
C GLN A 562 30.27 -2.05 8.67
N LEU A 563 29.88 -2.90 9.60
CA LEU A 563 30.77 -3.87 10.24
C LEU A 563 30.78 -5.20 9.48
N TRP A 564 29.59 -5.71 9.22
CA TRP A 564 29.40 -6.92 8.42
C TRP A 564 28.01 -6.94 7.77
N LYS A 565 27.84 -7.83 6.81
CA LYS A 565 26.54 -8.23 6.28
C LYS A 565 26.51 -9.73 6.03
N PHE A 566 25.36 -10.35 6.22
CA PHE A 566 25.14 -11.78 6.03
C PHE A 566 24.01 -11.99 5.01
N ALA A 567 24.28 -12.76 3.96
CA ALA A 567 23.28 -13.12 2.96
C ALA A 567 22.38 -14.24 3.46
N THR A 568 21.07 -14.06 3.35
CA THR A 568 20.04 -15.07 3.65
C THR A 568 19.46 -15.62 2.35
N GLY A 569 18.66 -16.68 2.44
CA GLY A 569 18.00 -17.27 1.26
C GLY A 569 16.78 -16.50 0.75
N GLY A 570 16.36 -15.44 1.44
CA GLY A 570 15.18 -14.63 1.10
C GLY A 570 15.15 -13.30 1.83
N GLN A 571 14.08 -12.57 1.63
CA GLN A 571 13.85 -11.26 2.26
C GLN A 571 13.83 -11.38 3.79
N ILE A 572 14.29 -10.31 4.46
CA ILE A 572 14.22 -10.18 5.92
C ILE A 572 13.28 -9.02 6.28
N THR A 573 12.10 -9.38 6.75
CA THR A 573 11.09 -8.43 7.25
C THR A 573 11.00 -8.43 8.77
N SER A 574 11.48 -9.48 9.42
CA SER A 574 11.51 -9.62 10.87
C SER A 574 12.55 -8.70 11.52
N SER A 575 12.36 -8.41 12.80
CA SER A 575 13.34 -7.67 13.62
C SER A 575 14.24 -8.62 14.38
N PRO A 576 15.54 -8.32 14.58
CA PRO A 576 16.46 -9.20 15.28
C PRO A 576 16.16 -9.30 16.78
N ALA A 577 16.38 -10.48 17.36
CA ALA A 577 16.58 -10.65 18.78
C ALA A 577 18.08 -10.84 19.04
N ILE A 578 18.59 -10.26 20.13
CA ILE A 578 20.00 -10.41 20.51
C ILE A 578 20.10 -11.06 21.89
N ARG A 579 20.79 -12.20 21.95
CA ARG A 579 21.03 -12.97 23.18
C ARG A 579 22.53 -13.22 23.35
N GLY A 580 23.13 -12.68 24.41
CA GLY A 580 24.58 -12.71 24.53
C GLY A 580 25.25 -12.13 23.28
N ASP A 581 26.18 -12.84 22.68
CA ASP A 581 26.84 -12.46 21.42
C ASP A 581 26.17 -13.06 20.18
N THR A 582 24.94 -13.60 20.32
CA THR A 582 24.21 -14.20 19.21
C THR A 582 23.04 -13.31 18.78
N VAL A 583 23.02 -12.97 17.50
CA VAL A 583 21.88 -12.34 16.81
C VAL A 583 21.00 -13.46 16.26
N ILE A 584 19.72 -13.41 16.56
CA ILE A 584 18.74 -14.36 16.07
C ILE A 584 17.81 -13.64 15.12
N MET A 585 17.67 -14.15 13.90
CA MET A 585 16.89 -13.55 12.82
C MET A 585 16.05 -14.61 12.13
N THR A 586 14.83 -14.25 11.76
CA THR A 586 13.92 -15.09 10.97
C THR A 586 13.78 -14.54 9.57
N GLY A 587 13.65 -15.40 8.57
CA GLY A 587 13.57 -15.03 7.15
C GLY A 587 12.35 -15.58 6.43
N VAL A 588 11.95 -14.89 5.37
CA VAL A 588 10.88 -15.35 4.46
C VAL A 588 11.28 -16.64 3.72
N ASP A 589 12.55 -17.03 3.75
CA ASP A 589 13.05 -18.32 3.27
C ASP A 589 12.73 -19.51 4.20
N GLY A 590 12.00 -19.25 5.30
CA GLY A 590 11.65 -20.25 6.31
C GLY A 590 12.80 -20.65 7.23
N GLN A 591 13.88 -19.87 7.26
CA GLN A 591 15.03 -20.12 8.12
C GLN A 591 15.03 -19.23 9.36
N VAL A 592 15.52 -19.79 10.46
CA VAL A 592 15.96 -19.04 11.64
C VAL A 592 17.48 -19.11 11.68
N TYR A 593 18.11 -17.96 11.72
CA TYR A 593 19.58 -17.85 11.73
C TYR A 593 20.06 -17.39 13.10
N GLY A 594 21.09 -18.05 13.62
CA GLY A 594 21.87 -17.59 14.76
C GLY A 594 23.22 -17.09 14.29
N LEU A 595 23.45 -15.78 14.32
CA LEU A 595 24.66 -15.14 13.80
C LEU A 595 25.50 -14.58 14.95
N SER A 596 26.83 -14.60 14.80
CA SER A 596 27.72 -13.90 15.73
C SER A 596 27.52 -12.39 15.62
N LEU A 597 27.23 -11.69 16.74
CA LEU A 597 27.04 -10.25 16.80
C LEU A 597 28.25 -9.47 16.26
N LYS A 598 29.46 -9.91 16.60
CA LYS A 598 30.71 -9.21 16.21
C LYS A 598 31.18 -9.54 14.79
N ALA A 599 30.95 -10.78 14.34
CA ALA A 599 31.55 -11.26 13.08
C ALA A 599 30.54 -11.52 11.97
N GLY A 600 29.23 -11.57 12.25
CA GLY A 600 28.18 -11.92 11.28
C GLY A 600 28.27 -13.36 10.76
N LYS A 601 29.07 -14.22 11.39
CA LYS A 601 29.18 -15.63 11.00
C LYS A 601 27.95 -16.41 11.45
N ASN A 602 27.44 -17.30 10.59
CA ASN A 602 26.39 -18.23 10.96
C ASN A 602 26.93 -19.24 11.98
N LEU A 603 26.33 -19.24 13.15
CA LEU A 603 26.64 -20.18 14.23
C LEU A 603 25.77 -21.42 14.15
N TRP A 604 24.51 -21.23 13.79
CA TRP A 604 23.51 -22.27 13.61
C TRP A 604 22.34 -21.76 12.77
N SER A 605 21.58 -22.69 12.23
CA SER A 605 20.30 -22.39 11.55
C SER A 605 19.27 -23.48 11.83
N PHE A 606 17.98 -23.10 11.76
CA PHE A 606 16.85 -23.99 11.88
C PHE A 606 15.86 -23.71 10.75
N ARG A 607 15.31 -24.74 10.12
CA ARG A 607 14.32 -24.59 9.06
C ARG A 607 12.92 -24.91 9.57
N ALA A 608 11.99 -23.97 9.44
CA ALA A 608 10.57 -24.16 9.67
C ALA A 608 9.84 -24.66 8.40
N GLY A 609 8.56 -24.97 8.54
CA GLY A 609 7.74 -25.53 7.45
C GLY A 609 7.36 -24.55 6.33
N ALA A 610 7.40 -23.23 6.62
CA ALA A 610 6.97 -22.16 5.70
C ALA A 610 7.76 -20.87 5.96
N PRO A 611 7.56 -19.79 5.18
CA PRO A 611 8.09 -18.46 5.45
C PRO A 611 7.82 -17.98 6.87
N ILE A 612 8.77 -17.25 7.45
CA ILE A 612 8.65 -16.69 8.80
C ILE A 612 8.66 -15.16 8.70
N ALA A 613 7.50 -14.54 8.93
CA ALA A 613 7.35 -13.08 8.96
C ALA A 613 7.45 -12.53 10.39
N SER A 614 7.17 -13.33 11.40
CA SER A 614 7.25 -12.97 12.82
C SER A 614 8.70 -12.74 13.26
N SER A 615 8.92 -11.80 14.16
CA SER A 615 10.22 -11.62 14.80
C SER A 615 10.44 -12.66 15.90
N PRO A 616 11.68 -13.14 16.11
CA PRO A 616 11.96 -14.14 17.14
C PRO A 616 12.01 -13.51 18.53
N LEU A 617 11.56 -14.26 19.53
CA LEU A 617 11.81 -13.98 20.96
C LEU A 617 12.84 -14.97 21.49
N ALA A 618 13.95 -14.49 22.02
CA ALA A 618 15.00 -15.31 22.60
C ALA A 618 15.08 -15.13 24.12
N VAL A 619 14.89 -16.20 24.88
CA VAL A 619 14.97 -16.20 26.36
C VAL A 619 15.62 -17.48 26.86
N GLY A 620 16.67 -17.34 27.68
CA GLY A 620 17.48 -18.48 28.10
C GLY A 620 18.08 -19.20 26.90
N ASP A 621 17.85 -20.49 26.76
CA ASP A 621 18.24 -21.32 25.62
C ASP A 621 17.10 -21.52 24.61
N ALA A 622 15.93 -20.93 24.85
CA ALA A 622 14.76 -21.05 23.97
C ALA A 622 14.67 -19.87 22.99
N VAL A 623 14.22 -20.16 21.78
CA VAL A 623 13.80 -19.19 20.77
C VAL A 623 12.38 -19.54 20.35
N PHE A 624 11.49 -18.54 20.43
CA PHE A 624 10.09 -18.65 20.06
C PHE A 624 9.81 -17.79 18.85
N PHE A 625 8.99 -18.26 17.93
CA PHE A 625 8.55 -17.49 16.75
C PHE A 625 7.23 -18.04 16.19
N GLY A 626 6.47 -17.19 15.52
CA GLY A 626 5.32 -17.58 14.71
C GLY A 626 5.74 -17.88 13.28
N CYS A 627 4.99 -18.71 12.56
CA CYS A 627 5.28 -19.09 11.19
C CYS A 627 4.01 -19.04 10.34
N ASN A 628 4.19 -18.86 9.02
CA ASN A 628 3.07 -18.81 8.09
C ASN A 628 2.47 -20.20 7.81
N ASP A 629 3.05 -21.29 8.36
CA ASP A 629 2.45 -22.62 8.38
C ASP A 629 1.41 -22.79 9.49
N HIS A 630 0.87 -21.69 9.99
CA HIS A 630 -0.13 -21.64 11.05
C HIS A 630 0.37 -22.21 12.38
N SER A 631 1.64 -22.00 12.70
CA SER A 631 2.21 -22.59 13.91
C SER A 631 3.10 -21.65 14.70
N ILE A 632 3.11 -21.88 16.00
CA ILE A 632 4.04 -21.26 16.94
C ILE A 632 5.11 -22.30 17.28
N TYR A 633 6.36 -21.92 17.13
CA TYR A 633 7.51 -22.77 17.35
C TYR A 633 8.29 -22.36 18.60
N ALA A 634 8.82 -23.36 19.29
CA ALA A 634 9.90 -23.19 20.24
C ALA A 634 11.06 -24.11 19.86
N ILE A 635 12.24 -23.55 19.73
CA ILE A 635 13.47 -24.31 19.47
C ILE A 635 14.46 -24.08 20.61
N THR A 636 15.32 -25.07 20.85
CA THR A 636 16.52 -24.91 21.66
C THR A 636 17.65 -24.46 20.75
N ALA A 637 18.33 -23.38 21.14
CA ALA A 637 19.53 -22.91 20.46
C ALA A 637 20.55 -22.52 21.51
N SER A 638 21.62 -23.28 21.64
CA SER A 638 22.72 -23.03 22.59
C SER A 638 23.82 -22.17 21.97
#